data_4fa6ea979a9b798446b6f3c2758c9fae
#
_entry.id   4fa6ea979a9b798446b6f3c2758c9fae
#
_cell.length_a   1.000
_cell.length_b   1.000
_cell.length_c   1.000
_cell.angle_alpha   90.00
_cell.angle_beta   90.00
_cell.angle_gamma   90.00
#
_symmetry.space_group_name_H-M   'P 1'
#
loop_
_entity.id
_entity.type
_entity.pdbx_description
1 polymer ?
#
loop_
_entity_poly.entity_id
_entity_poly.type
_entity_poly.pdbx_seq_one_letter_code
_entity_poly.pdbx_strand_id
1 'polypeptide(L)'
;MASAKSISFNRDVRPILSSKCFFCHGPSEKSRKADLRLDLEEHAFRELDGLAAFVRNNLEDSEAWHRITSEDPDEVMPPPEFKKELTGKEIETLRQWILQGAKWEGHWAFTPVTKPTPPKNDLAHWARNPIDEFVLANLAERGLRPSPESDRRTLIRRLYFDLTGLPPTPEQINQFLLDHSPDSYERLVDGLLSSEAYAERMTLVWMDASRYGDTSVFHDDGPRDMWPWRDWVLNAYKYNMPFDQFTVEQLAGDLLPSATEGQKIASGFNRNHATTDEGGVIAEEFRVEYVVDRVKTTGNVWMGLTMECAQCHDHKYDPISQEEYFQFYAFYNNNADPGMQTRRGNTAPMVEIVTPERKQKLKEAEEKSKSLARQLSTLKDKSSKPFLAWLQKAGESGDRNASATEPEDLIAHLPLDKFENNLTQDRVRAPSGCSLQGRAKPIGQAKFGGGLKIEGNGFVEVKKFGDFEHNQSFSYGAWVKVTKDNLTGAIFGKMDEGNKHRGYDLWLQGGRPGAHVINEWPGNALKVVSAEKLKVNQWNHLFITYNGTGKSGGVKIYLNGKNQKKNIEADSLTKTIRTNKPLRIGRRFNSSFVNGAEIDEVRFYKRDLTAKEIQILATIDPIAPILNIPEANRTQSQTEILLTHFLETMDESYKKINDQKAKAQQALETLQKAKLTSMVMGDNPDNKRRKTYLLMRGQYASPDKSKEILPDTPAFLPPMKKELPK
;
A
#
# COMPACT_ATOMS: atom_id res chain seq x y z
N MET A 1 -53.68 31.77 36.77
CA MET A 1 -53.86 31.09 35.44
C MET A 1 -52.53 30.44 35.07
N ALA A 2 -52.49 29.12 35.02
CA ALA A 2 -51.28 28.45 34.56
C ALA A 2 -51.02 28.88 33.11
N SER A 3 -49.86 29.44 32.80
CA SER A 3 -49.46 29.79 31.46
C SER A 3 -49.56 28.52 30.60
N ALA A 4 -50.38 28.54 29.57
CA ALA A 4 -50.47 27.41 28.63
C ALA A 4 -49.09 27.11 28.11
N LYS A 5 -48.61 25.86 28.28
CA LYS A 5 -47.28 25.42 27.83
C LYS A 5 -47.18 25.68 26.33
N SER A 6 -46.20 26.44 25.90
CA SER A 6 -45.93 26.65 24.48
C SER A 6 -45.60 25.33 23.79
N ILE A 7 -46.32 25.00 22.73
CA ILE A 7 -46.06 23.82 21.90
C ILE A 7 -44.92 24.13 20.93
N SER A 8 -43.88 23.32 20.99
CA SER A 8 -42.75 23.38 20.05
C SER A 8 -42.98 22.37 18.91
N PHE A 9 -42.81 22.82 17.70
CA PHE A 9 -42.94 21.92 16.54
C PHE A 9 -42.00 20.73 16.61
N ASN A 10 -40.71 20.96 16.82
CA ASN A 10 -39.73 19.87 16.86
C ASN A 10 -39.89 18.93 18.05
N ARG A 11 -40.26 19.42 19.21
CA ARG A 11 -40.41 18.62 20.43
C ARG A 11 -41.72 17.84 20.49
N ASP A 12 -42.83 18.52 20.16
CA ASP A 12 -44.18 18.05 20.45
C ASP A 12 -44.96 17.59 19.21
N VAL A 13 -44.77 18.24 18.02
CA VAL A 13 -45.58 18.02 16.82
C VAL A 13 -44.87 17.10 15.81
N ARG A 14 -43.62 17.38 15.48
CA ARG A 14 -42.85 16.63 14.49
C ARG A 14 -42.78 15.13 14.80
N PRO A 15 -42.58 14.64 16.02
CA PRO A 15 -42.65 13.22 16.36
C PRO A 15 -43.99 12.56 16.00
N ILE A 16 -45.11 13.29 16.19
CA ILE A 16 -46.43 12.82 15.82
C ILE A 16 -46.53 12.68 14.30
N LEU A 17 -46.24 13.77 13.56
CA LEU A 17 -46.29 13.78 12.11
C LEU A 17 -45.38 12.71 11.50
N SER A 18 -44.14 12.58 11.98
CA SER A 18 -43.16 11.60 11.52
C SER A 18 -43.64 10.16 11.71
N SER A 19 -44.21 9.83 12.85
CA SER A 19 -44.65 8.46 13.16
C SER A 19 -45.98 8.06 12.53
N LYS A 20 -46.88 9.03 12.29
CA LYS A 20 -48.27 8.79 11.90
C LYS A 20 -48.59 9.22 10.46
N CYS A 21 -47.93 10.26 9.93
CA CYS A 21 -48.29 10.93 8.67
C CYS A 21 -47.25 10.79 7.55
N PHE A 22 -45.93 10.88 7.84
CA PHE A 22 -44.90 10.97 6.81
C PHE A 22 -44.76 9.73 5.94
N PHE A 23 -45.30 8.58 6.31
CA PHE A 23 -45.33 7.41 5.44
C PHE A 23 -46.10 7.68 4.14
N CYS A 24 -47.27 8.35 4.27
CA CYS A 24 -48.15 8.71 3.15
C CYS A 24 -48.01 10.19 2.72
N HIS A 25 -47.55 11.07 3.58
CA HIS A 25 -47.46 12.52 3.35
C HIS A 25 -46.04 13.04 3.69
N GLY A 26 -45.01 12.36 3.17
CA GLY A 26 -43.63 12.67 3.43
C GLY A 26 -42.76 12.59 2.15
N PRO A 27 -41.43 12.42 2.30
CA PRO A 27 -40.47 12.55 1.20
C PRO A 27 -40.59 11.46 0.13
N SER A 28 -41.13 10.27 0.47
CA SER A 28 -41.17 9.15 -0.48
C SER A 28 -42.23 9.34 -1.56
N GLU A 29 -41.79 9.59 -2.79
CA GLU A 29 -42.73 9.74 -3.95
C GLU A 29 -43.57 8.49 -4.20
N LYS A 30 -43.03 7.29 -3.95
CA LYS A 30 -43.75 6.02 -4.19
C LYS A 30 -44.92 5.77 -3.25
N SER A 31 -44.83 6.25 -2.00
CA SER A 31 -45.86 6.09 -0.99
C SER A 31 -46.71 7.33 -0.80
N ARG A 32 -46.29 8.47 -1.39
CA ARG A 32 -46.99 9.75 -1.25
C ARG A 32 -48.39 9.70 -1.77
N LYS A 33 -49.31 10.25 -1.00
CA LYS A 33 -50.74 10.39 -1.33
C LYS A 33 -51.11 11.85 -1.46
N ALA A 34 -52.00 12.18 -2.36
CA ALA A 34 -52.54 13.53 -2.58
C ALA A 34 -51.47 14.62 -2.85
N ASP A 35 -50.31 14.24 -3.33
CA ASP A 35 -49.15 15.14 -3.51
C ASP A 35 -48.83 16.04 -2.30
N LEU A 36 -49.23 15.60 -1.10
CA LEU A 36 -49.05 16.32 0.15
C LEU A 36 -47.76 15.95 0.87
N ARG A 37 -46.98 16.95 1.29
CA ARG A 37 -45.75 16.79 2.07
C ARG A 37 -45.86 17.58 3.38
N LEU A 38 -46.12 16.83 4.44
CA LEU A 38 -46.19 17.38 5.80
C LEU A 38 -44.80 17.47 6.49
N ASP A 39 -43.76 17.09 5.80
CA ASP A 39 -42.36 17.24 6.23
C ASP A 39 -41.72 18.57 5.78
N LEU A 40 -42.38 19.31 4.89
CA LEU A 40 -41.94 20.61 4.40
C LEU A 40 -42.95 21.70 4.76
N GLU A 41 -42.47 22.81 5.31
CA GLU A 41 -43.34 23.94 5.76
C GLU A 41 -44.18 24.47 4.59
N GLU A 42 -43.56 24.79 3.45
CA GLU A 42 -44.27 25.36 2.30
C GLU A 42 -45.40 24.46 1.80
N HIS A 43 -45.21 23.13 1.82
CA HIS A 43 -46.23 22.17 1.40
C HIS A 43 -47.32 21.94 2.44
N ALA A 44 -46.98 21.95 3.75
CA ALA A 44 -47.92 21.75 4.83
C ALA A 44 -48.95 22.90 4.96
N PHE A 45 -48.56 24.12 4.53
CA PHE A 45 -49.42 25.31 4.53
C PHE A 45 -49.89 25.74 3.12
N ARG A 46 -49.50 25.00 2.09
CA ARG A 46 -49.93 25.28 0.72
C ARG A 46 -51.37 24.91 0.52
N GLU A 47 -52.13 25.76 -0.15
CA GLU A 47 -53.46 25.42 -0.64
C GLU A 47 -53.38 24.49 -1.85
N LEU A 48 -54.09 23.38 -1.81
CA LEU A 48 -54.23 22.40 -2.88
C LEU A 48 -55.74 22.22 -3.10
N ASP A 49 -56.22 22.44 -4.33
CA ASP A 49 -57.63 22.32 -4.69
C ASP A 49 -58.59 23.06 -3.73
N GLY A 50 -58.15 24.22 -3.21
CA GLY A 50 -58.93 25.06 -2.28
C GLY A 50 -58.86 24.66 -0.82
N LEU A 51 -58.03 23.65 -0.47
CA LEU A 51 -57.84 23.14 0.92
C LEU A 51 -56.38 23.24 1.34
N ALA A 52 -56.11 23.66 2.56
CA ALA A 52 -54.77 23.61 3.15
C ALA A 52 -54.72 22.57 4.27
N ALA A 53 -53.63 21.80 4.35
CA ALA A 53 -53.51 20.83 5.43
C ALA A 53 -53.52 21.49 6.80
N PHE A 54 -52.81 22.62 6.98
CA PHE A 54 -52.83 23.43 8.18
C PHE A 54 -53.05 24.90 7.84
N VAL A 55 -53.94 25.57 8.59
CA VAL A 55 -54.12 27.01 8.53
C VAL A 55 -53.77 27.60 9.91
N ARG A 56 -52.91 28.59 9.94
CA ARG A 56 -52.40 29.16 11.21
C ARG A 56 -53.52 29.82 11.98
N ASN A 57 -53.62 29.50 13.32
CA ASN A 57 -54.62 29.96 14.23
C ASN A 57 -56.10 29.57 13.88
N ASN A 58 -56.30 28.67 12.92
CA ASN A 58 -57.62 28.33 12.45
C ASN A 58 -57.78 26.79 12.26
N LEU A 59 -58.62 26.21 13.07
CA LEU A 59 -58.96 24.77 13.01
C LEU A 59 -59.97 24.48 11.90
N GLU A 60 -60.94 25.39 11.72
CA GLU A 60 -62.05 25.19 10.76
C GLU A 60 -61.58 25.15 9.31
N ASP A 61 -60.53 25.90 8.95
CA ASP A 61 -59.98 25.88 7.62
C ASP A 61 -58.77 24.89 7.48
N SER A 62 -58.42 24.14 8.53
CA SER A 62 -57.35 23.16 8.54
C SER A 62 -57.86 21.76 8.15
N GLU A 63 -57.65 21.32 6.92
CA GLU A 63 -58.13 20.02 6.45
C GLU A 63 -57.55 18.85 7.28
N ALA A 64 -56.30 18.93 7.73
CA ALA A 64 -55.70 17.93 8.60
C ALA A 64 -56.45 17.81 9.94
N TRP A 65 -56.99 18.94 10.50
CA TRP A 65 -57.80 18.90 11.71
C TRP A 65 -59.09 18.14 11.49
N HIS A 66 -59.80 18.37 10.39
CA HIS A 66 -61.03 17.66 10.09
C HIS A 66 -60.75 16.15 9.90
N ARG A 67 -59.71 15.80 9.17
CA ARG A 67 -59.34 14.41 8.95
C ARG A 67 -58.94 13.65 10.23
N ILE A 68 -58.16 14.26 11.13
CA ILE A 68 -57.73 13.56 12.36
C ILE A 68 -58.82 13.46 13.41
N THR A 69 -59.94 14.20 13.27
CA THR A 69 -61.10 14.21 14.18
C THR A 69 -62.33 13.62 13.56
N SER A 70 -62.31 13.17 12.30
CA SER A 70 -63.44 12.49 11.64
C SER A 70 -63.74 11.16 12.30
N GLU A 71 -65.03 10.85 12.45
CA GLU A 71 -65.51 9.54 12.85
C GLU A 71 -65.81 8.60 11.66
N ASP A 72 -65.74 9.14 10.43
CA ASP A 72 -65.95 8.37 9.22
C ASP A 72 -64.66 7.60 8.90
N PRO A 73 -64.74 6.24 8.79
CA PRO A 73 -63.58 5.40 8.45
C PRO A 73 -62.95 5.72 7.11
N ASP A 74 -63.69 6.27 6.14
CA ASP A 74 -63.20 6.63 4.84
C ASP A 74 -62.51 8.01 4.79
N GLU A 75 -62.68 8.81 5.80
CA GLU A 75 -62.15 10.16 5.92
C GLU A 75 -61.02 10.28 6.97
N VAL A 76 -61.08 9.49 8.05
CA VAL A 76 -60.19 9.62 9.17
C VAL A 76 -58.73 9.40 8.81
N MET A 77 -57.84 10.21 9.34
CA MET A 77 -56.39 10.07 9.16
C MET A 77 -55.66 9.91 10.52
N PRO A 78 -54.74 8.95 10.63
CA PRO A 78 -54.39 7.92 9.65
C PRO A 78 -55.50 6.92 9.39
N PRO A 79 -55.59 6.33 8.15
CA PRO A 79 -56.62 5.35 7.83
C PRO A 79 -56.54 4.12 8.76
N PRO A 80 -57.67 3.50 9.11
CA PRO A 80 -57.71 2.36 10.03
C PRO A 80 -56.81 1.19 9.65
N GLU A 81 -56.69 0.90 8.35
CA GLU A 81 -55.78 -0.15 7.84
C GLU A 81 -54.31 0.11 8.13
N PHE A 82 -53.89 1.36 8.39
CA PHE A 82 -52.51 1.71 8.72
C PHE A 82 -52.13 1.31 10.15
N LYS A 83 -53.12 1.02 11.00
CA LYS A 83 -52.95 0.57 12.42
C LYS A 83 -52.07 1.49 13.29
N LYS A 84 -52.10 2.79 13.02
CA LYS A 84 -51.33 3.80 13.74
C LYS A 84 -52.22 4.97 14.14
N GLU A 85 -53.28 4.68 14.89
CA GLU A 85 -54.22 5.69 15.38
C GLU A 85 -53.52 6.76 16.23
N LEU A 86 -54.05 8.00 16.16
CA LEU A 86 -53.63 9.08 17.02
C LEU A 86 -54.28 8.92 18.40
N THR A 87 -53.51 9.11 19.44
CA THR A 87 -54.04 9.19 20.82
C THR A 87 -54.72 10.53 21.07
N GLY A 88 -55.66 10.61 22.01
CA GLY A 88 -56.31 11.87 22.38
C GLY A 88 -55.32 12.97 22.81
N LYS A 89 -54.18 12.59 23.38
CA LYS A 89 -53.12 13.52 23.73
C LYS A 89 -52.39 14.07 22.51
N GLU A 90 -52.16 13.24 21.49
CA GLU A 90 -51.55 13.65 20.23
C GLU A 90 -52.47 14.60 19.43
N ILE A 91 -53.78 14.29 19.39
CA ILE A 91 -54.81 15.14 18.77
C ILE A 91 -54.84 16.50 19.50
N GLU A 92 -54.87 16.53 20.81
CA GLU A 92 -54.88 17.79 21.59
C GLU A 92 -53.58 18.59 21.38
N THR A 93 -52.43 17.92 21.25
CA THR A 93 -51.15 18.58 20.94
C THR A 93 -51.19 19.28 19.57
N LEU A 94 -51.69 18.61 18.55
CA LEU A 94 -51.89 19.19 17.21
C LEU A 94 -52.89 20.35 17.25
N ARG A 95 -54.00 20.21 17.99
CA ARG A 95 -55.00 21.27 18.21
C ARG A 95 -54.36 22.52 18.79
N GLN A 96 -53.63 22.38 19.88
CA GLN A 96 -52.98 23.49 20.55
C GLN A 96 -51.90 24.15 19.68
N TRP A 97 -51.15 23.36 18.92
CA TRP A 97 -50.15 23.87 17.98
C TRP A 97 -50.79 24.74 16.90
N ILE A 98 -51.89 24.29 16.27
CA ILE A 98 -52.60 25.07 15.24
C ILE A 98 -53.11 26.39 15.86
N LEU A 99 -53.77 26.33 17.03
CA LEU A 99 -54.30 27.50 17.71
C LEU A 99 -53.23 28.48 18.23
N GLN A 100 -51.99 28.00 18.46
CA GLN A 100 -50.86 28.86 18.85
C GLN A 100 -50.10 29.41 17.63
N GLY A 101 -50.69 29.35 16.42
CA GLY A 101 -50.13 29.91 15.21
C GLY A 101 -49.37 28.93 14.34
N ALA A 102 -49.44 27.64 14.64
CA ALA A 102 -48.78 26.56 13.90
C ALA A 102 -47.32 26.94 13.51
N LYS A 103 -46.57 27.43 14.51
CA LYS A 103 -45.22 27.89 14.31
C LYS A 103 -44.35 26.70 13.88
N TRP A 104 -43.81 26.77 12.65
CA TRP A 104 -42.90 25.77 12.14
C TRP A 104 -41.48 26.04 12.64
N GLU A 105 -40.76 25.00 12.89
CA GLU A 105 -39.33 25.03 13.25
C GLU A 105 -38.56 24.19 12.24
N GLY A 106 -37.46 24.69 11.76
CA GLY A 106 -36.51 23.92 10.96
C GLY A 106 -36.02 22.69 11.75
N HIS A 107 -35.34 21.76 11.10
CA HIS A 107 -34.82 20.58 11.77
C HIS A 107 -33.90 21.01 12.92
N TRP A 108 -34.19 20.54 14.14
CA TRP A 108 -33.55 21.00 15.39
C TRP A 108 -32.01 20.87 15.36
N ALA A 109 -31.47 19.80 14.71
CA ALA A 109 -30.03 19.55 14.64
C ALA A 109 -29.28 20.58 13.77
N PHE A 110 -29.99 21.31 12.89
CA PHE A 110 -29.41 22.31 11.97
C PHE A 110 -29.78 23.75 12.34
N THR A 111 -30.47 23.92 13.46
CA THR A 111 -30.73 25.25 13.98
C THR A 111 -29.44 25.87 14.50
N PRO A 112 -29.09 27.12 14.11
CA PRO A 112 -27.89 27.78 14.61
C PRO A 112 -27.86 27.81 16.15
N VAL A 113 -26.72 27.44 16.73
CA VAL A 113 -26.56 27.44 18.19
C VAL A 113 -26.60 28.86 18.71
N THR A 114 -27.47 29.09 19.68
CA THR A 114 -27.53 30.36 20.40
C THR A 114 -27.05 30.17 21.85
N LYS A 115 -26.34 31.19 22.37
CA LYS A 115 -25.87 31.16 23.76
C LYS A 115 -27.05 31.40 24.70
N PRO A 116 -27.52 30.40 25.47
CA PRO A 116 -28.63 30.60 26.40
C PRO A 116 -28.17 31.41 27.61
N THR A 117 -29.09 32.14 28.21
CA THR A 117 -28.84 32.80 29.50
C THR A 117 -28.92 31.77 30.62
N PRO A 118 -27.87 31.60 31.45
CA PRO A 118 -27.91 30.69 32.57
C PRO A 118 -29.09 31.04 33.52
N PRO A 119 -29.86 30.04 34.00
CA PRO A 119 -30.99 30.27 34.90
C PRO A 119 -30.49 30.69 36.28
N LYS A 120 -31.10 31.71 36.84
CA LYS A 120 -30.83 32.12 38.25
C LYS A 120 -31.48 31.14 39.22
N ASN A 121 -30.78 30.79 40.30
CA ASN A 121 -31.30 29.95 41.37
C ASN A 121 -30.74 30.37 42.73
N ASP A 122 -31.40 29.93 43.83
CA ASP A 122 -31.03 30.32 45.18
C ASP A 122 -29.72 29.72 45.68
N LEU A 123 -29.17 28.73 44.98
CA LEU A 123 -27.91 28.07 45.28
C LEU A 123 -26.75 28.56 44.38
N ALA A 124 -26.86 29.79 43.82
CA ALA A 124 -25.84 30.37 42.95
C ALA A 124 -24.41 30.39 43.56
N HIS A 125 -24.32 30.40 44.91
CA HIS A 125 -23.04 30.31 45.63
C HIS A 125 -22.35 28.94 45.48
N TRP A 126 -23.05 27.89 45.09
CA TRP A 126 -22.51 26.56 44.80
C TRP A 126 -21.93 26.50 43.38
N ALA A 127 -22.55 27.23 42.45
CA ALA A 127 -22.12 27.25 41.05
C ALA A 127 -20.72 27.89 40.87
N ARG A 128 -19.83 27.22 40.18
CA ARG A 128 -18.49 27.72 39.82
C ARG A 128 -18.43 28.24 38.39
N ASN A 129 -19.34 27.77 37.54
CA ASN A 129 -19.42 28.12 36.13
C ASN A 129 -20.88 28.06 35.63
N PRO A 130 -21.16 28.57 34.40
CA PRO A 130 -22.54 28.56 33.87
C PRO A 130 -23.17 27.17 33.72
N ILE A 131 -22.38 26.10 33.54
CA ILE A 131 -22.91 24.73 33.46
C ILE A 131 -23.54 24.32 34.79
N ASP A 132 -22.91 24.68 35.88
CA ASP A 132 -23.46 24.39 37.25
C ASP A 132 -24.82 25.05 37.46
N GLU A 133 -25.04 26.26 36.92
CA GLU A 133 -26.32 26.94 37.01
C GLU A 133 -27.45 26.20 36.31
N PHE A 134 -27.18 25.61 35.13
CA PHE A 134 -28.16 24.73 34.45
C PHE A 134 -28.39 23.44 35.21
N VAL A 135 -27.34 22.83 35.77
CA VAL A 135 -27.46 21.63 36.61
C VAL A 135 -28.32 21.91 37.85
N LEU A 136 -28.07 23.02 38.55
CA LEU A 136 -28.84 23.44 39.71
C LEU A 136 -30.32 23.68 39.38
N ALA A 137 -30.61 24.32 38.25
CA ALA A 137 -32.00 24.54 37.83
C ALA A 137 -32.73 23.21 37.60
N ASN A 138 -32.08 22.24 36.94
CA ASN A 138 -32.65 20.90 36.73
C ASN A 138 -32.83 20.11 38.04
N LEU A 139 -31.90 20.25 38.99
CA LEU A 139 -32.05 19.65 40.33
C LEU A 139 -33.22 20.25 41.08
N ALA A 140 -33.33 21.60 41.07
CA ALA A 140 -34.43 22.33 41.74
C ALA A 140 -35.81 21.95 41.19
N GLU A 141 -35.97 21.81 39.86
CA GLU A 141 -37.22 21.35 39.25
C GLU A 141 -37.66 19.96 39.78
N ARG A 142 -36.70 19.13 40.19
CA ARG A 142 -36.95 17.79 40.73
C ARG A 142 -36.96 17.72 42.25
N GLY A 143 -36.87 18.87 42.94
CA GLY A 143 -36.79 18.94 44.38
C GLY A 143 -35.49 18.37 44.98
N LEU A 144 -34.44 18.29 44.19
CA LEU A 144 -33.16 17.76 44.61
C LEU A 144 -32.16 18.89 44.89
N ARG A 145 -31.14 18.57 45.66
CA ARG A 145 -30.00 19.46 45.96
C ARG A 145 -28.69 18.79 45.51
N PRO A 146 -27.65 19.56 45.19
CA PRO A 146 -26.33 18.98 44.90
C PRO A 146 -25.78 18.29 46.15
N SER A 147 -25.02 17.20 45.90
CA SER A 147 -24.26 16.52 46.95
C SER A 147 -23.10 17.37 47.46
N PRO A 148 -22.60 17.16 48.66
CA PRO A 148 -21.34 17.76 49.09
C PRO A 148 -20.17 17.39 48.19
N GLU A 149 -19.12 18.22 48.13
CA GLU A 149 -17.90 17.92 47.43
C GLU A 149 -17.26 16.62 47.97
N SER A 150 -16.75 15.80 47.06
CA SER A 150 -16.08 14.55 47.41
C SER A 150 -14.75 14.82 48.16
N ASP A 151 -14.34 13.85 48.98
CA ASP A 151 -13.03 13.90 49.61
C ASP A 151 -11.88 13.91 48.59
N ARG A 152 -10.73 14.43 48.99
CA ARG A 152 -9.60 14.63 48.12
C ARG A 152 -9.05 13.33 47.48
N ARG A 153 -9.15 12.17 48.16
CA ARG A 153 -8.75 10.87 47.56
C ARG A 153 -9.68 10.48 46.43
N THR A 154 -10.96 10.68 46.61
CA THR A 154 -11.96 10.44 45.58
C THR A 154 -11.78 11.39 44.40
N LEU A 155 -11.51 12.67 44.65
CA LEU A 155 -11.28 13.66 43.60
C LEU A 155 -10.06 13.30 42.72
N ILE A 156 -8.88 13.04 43.32
CA ILE A 156 -7.70 12.68 42.54
C ILE A 156 -7.91 11.39 41.75
N ARG A 157 -8.54 10.38 42.34
CA ARG A 157 -8.86 9.15 41.65
C ARG A 157 -9.72 9.38 40.41
N ARG A 158 -10.80 10.16 40.54
CA ARG A 158 -11.69 10.49 39.42
C ARG A 158 -10.96 11.22 38.32
N LEU A 159 -10.20 12.28 38.68
CA LEU A 159 -9.42 13.03 37.68
C LEU A 159 -8.49 12.17 36.86
N TYR A 160 -7.74 11.29 37.52
CA TYR A 160 -6.82 10.39 36.83
C TYR A 160 -7.55 9.45 35.86
N PHE A 161 -8.64 8.83 36.30
CA PHE A 161 -9.43 7.95 35.43
C PHE A 161 -10.11 8.70 34.29
N ASP A 162 -10.64 9.88 34.55
CA ASP A 162 -11.31 10.67 33.51
C ASP A 162 -10.33 11.19 32.46
N LEU A 163 -9.19 11.73 32.88
CA LEU A 163 -8.25 12.38 32.01
C LEU A 163 -7.22 11.41 31.40
N THR A 164 -6.80 10.39 32.14
CA THR A 164 -5.72 9.49 31.67
C THR A 164 -6.17 8.05 31.48
N GLY A 165 -7.32 7.65 32.04
CA GLY A 165 -7.75 6.25 32.06
C GLY A 165 -6.97 5.37 33.04
N LEU A 166 -6.02 5.93 33.79
CA LEU A 166 -5.11 5.22 34.70
C LEU A 166 -5.33 5.68 36.15
N PRO A 167 -5.08 4.83 37.16
CA PRO A 167 -5.11 5.24 38.54
C PRO A 167 -3.88 6.12 38.90
N PRO A 168 -4.02 7.05 39.86
CA PRO A 168 -2.86 7.74 40.43
C PRO A 168 -1.97 6.77 41.22
N THR A 169 -0.66 7.03 41.26
CA THR A 169 0.26 6.31 42.14
C THR A 169 0.08 6.71 43.59
N PRO A 170 0.51 5.90 44.58
CA PRO A 170 0.49 6.25 45.99
C PRO A 170 1.21 7.57 46.28
N GLU A 171 2.32 7.83 45.60
CA GLU A 171 3.11 9.06 45.73
C GLU A 171 2.33 10.29 45.27
N GLN A 172 1.66 10.19 44.11
CA GLN A 172 0.81 11.25 43.55
C GLN A 172 -0.40 11.54 44.47
N ILE A 173 -1.01 10.50 45.03
CA ILE A 173 -2.08 10.66 46.01
C ILE A 173 -1.56 11.43 47.24
N ASN A 174 -0.45 10.99 47.82
CA ASN A 174 0.12 11.62 49.00
C ASN A 174 0.53 13.09 48.73
N GLN A 175 1.14 13.37 47.59
CA GLN A 175 1.50 14.73 47.18
C GLN A 175 0.27 15.63 47.11
N PHE A 176 -0.83 15.19 46.47
CA PHE A 176 -2.06 15.95 46.38
C PHE A 176 -2.73 16.14 47.74
N LEU A 177 -2.72 15.12 48.60
CA LEU A 177 -3.31 15.22 49.95
C LEU A 177 -2.59 16.20 50.84
N LEU A 178 -1.27 16.35 50.69
CA LEU A 178 -0.45 17.27 51.47
C LEU A 178 -0.45 18.70 50.93
N ASP A 179 -0.86 18.90 49.69
CA ASP A 179 -0.93 20.23 49.07
C ASP A 179 -2.26 20.90 49.43
N HIS A 180 -2.25 21.79 50.41
CA HIS A 180 -3.40 22.57 50.90
C HIS A 180 -3.56 23.94 50.20
N SER A 181 -2.81 24.21 49.13
CA SER A 181 -2.93 25.47 48.41
C SER A 181 -4.32 25.57 47.73
N PRO A 182 -4.90 26.77 47.63
CA PRO A 182 -6.24 26.97 47.08
C PRO A 182 -6.43 26.46 45.66
N ASP A 183 -5.34 26.48 44.83
CA ASP A 183 -5.29 26.11 43.44
C ASP A 183 -4.74 24.68 43.19
N SER A 184 -4.62 23.86 44.26
CA SER A 184 -4.05 22.53 44.17
C SER A 184 -4.81 21.61 43.23
N TYR A 185 -6.10 21.75 43.12
CA TYR A 185 -6.97 20.97 42.22
C TYR A 185 -6.74 21.38 40.75
N GLU A 186 -6.77 22.68 40.48
CA GLU A 186 -6.58 23.25 39.15
C GLU A 186 -5.17 22.90 38.61
N ARG A 187 -4.13 23.03 39.45
CA ARG A 187 -2.76 22.60 39.06
C ARG A 187 -2.68 21.11 38.76
N LEU A 188 -3.39 20.27 39.48
CA LEU A 188 -3.46 18.85 39.20
C LEU A 188 -4.11 18.60 37.83
N VAL A 189 -5.25 19.28 37.56
CA VAL A 189 -5.92 19.21 36.24
C VAL A 189 -4.98 19.65 35.12
N ASP A 190 -4.34 20.80 35.25
CA ASP A 190 -3.41 21.33 34.23
C ASP A 190 -2.23 20.37 33.99
N GLY A 191 -1.70 19.78 35.06
CA GLY A 191 -0.64 18.79 34.97
C GLY A 191 -1.08 17.52 34.23
N LEU A 192 -2.29 17.04 34.49
CA LEU A 192 -2.84 15.87 33.79
C LEU A 192 -3.15 16.17 32.31
N LEU A 193 -3.75 17.32 32.01
CA LEU A 193 -4.04 17.76 30.66
C LEU A 193 -2.78 17.90 29.80
N SER A 194 -1.64 18.26 30.43
CA SER A 194 -0.34 18.39 29.76
C SER A 194 0.43 17.07 29.68
N SER A 195 -0.12 15.97 30.23
CA SER A 195 0.56 14.68 30.28
C SER A 195 0.43 13.91 28.97
N GLU A 196 1.40 13.03 28.71
CA GLU A 196 1.34 12.09 27.57
C GLU A 196 0.17 11.11 27.74
N ALA A 197 -0.11 10.66 28.95
CA ALA A 197 -1.22 9.76 29.25
C ALA A 197 -2.60 10.35 28.89
N TYR A 198 -2.78 11.67 29.03
CA TYR A 198 -3.97 12.36 28.53
C TYR A 198 -4.07 12.26 26.99
N ALA A 199 -2.96 12.57 26.30
CA ALA A 199 -2.94 12.48 24.85
C ALA A 199 -3.20 11.06 24.35
N GLU A 200 -2.63 10.04 25.00
CA GLU A 200 -2.91 8.62 24.72
C GLU A 200 -4.38 8.27 24.94
N ARG A 201 -4.96 8.72 26.07
CA ARG A 201 -6.38 8.47 26.39
C ARG A 201 -7.32 9.05 25.34
N MET A 202 -7.07 10.29 24.91
CA MET A 202 -7.89 10.95 23.89
C MET A 202 -7.70 10.32 22.52
N THR A 203 -6.47 9.90 22.20
CA THR A 203 -6.16 9.20 20.96
C THR A 203 -6.93 7.88 20.83
N LEU A 204 -7.10 7.11 21.90
CA LEU A 204 -7.86 5.85 21.88
C LEU A 204 -9.27 6.04 21.35
N VAL A 205 -9.99 7.03 21.88
CA VAL A 205 -11.37 7.34 21.47
C VAL A 205 -11.41 7.76 20.00
N TRP A 206 -10.41 8.56 19.58
CA TRP A 206 -10.32 9.01 18.19
C TRP A 206 -9.99 7.87 17.23
N MET A 207 -9.12 6.93 17.62
CA MET A 207 -8.81 5.75 16.83
C MET A 207 -10.03 4.87 16.59
N ASP A 208 -10.86 4.64 17.61
CA ASP A 208 -12.11 3.90 17.46
C ASP A 208 -13.06 4.60 16.48
N ALA A 209 -13.30 5.91 16.66
CA ALA A 209 -14.12 6.70 15.76
C ALA A 209 -13.60 6.70 14.32
N SER A 210 -12.28 6.68 14.14
CA SER A 210 -11.59 6.69 12.86
C SER A 210 -11.40 5.29 12.26
N ARG A 211 -11.92 4.22 12.86
CA ARG A 211 -11.78 2.82 12.44
C ARG A 211 -10.34 2.39 12.18
N TYR A 212 -9.40 2.86 13.00
CA TYR A 212 -7.98 2.59 12.88
C TYR A 212 -7.65 1.09 12.97
N GLY A 213 -6.71 0.65 12.14
CA GLY A 213 -6.13 -0.69 12.20
C GLY A 213 -4.85 -0.79 11.39
N ASP A 214 -3.89 -1.58 11.90
CA ASP A 214 -2.62 -1.89 11.21
C ASP A 214 -2.72 -3.17 10.37
N THR A 215 -3.94 -3.59 10.02
CA THR A 215 -4.22 -4.72 9.12
C THR A 215 -5.28 -4.35 8.09
N SER A 216 -5.39 -5.14 7.02
CA SER A 216 -6.32 -4.89 5.92
C SER A 216 -7.78 -5.22 6.25
N VAL A 217 -8.03 -6.01 7.27
CA VAL A 217 -9.34 -6.51 7.75
C VAL A 217 -9.95 -7.59 6.86
N PHE A 218 -10.08 -7.36 5.56
CA PHE A 218 -10.71 -8.32 4.66
C PHE A 218 -9.72 -9.38 4.16
N HIS A 219 -10.25 -10.57 3.79
CA HIS A 219 -9.54 -11.72 3.25
C HIS A 219 -8.44 -12.23 4.20
N ASP A 220 -7.15 -12.06 3.83
CA ASP A 220 -5.99 -12.61 4.57
C ASP A 220 -5.62 -11.75 5.80
N ASP A 221 -6.30 -10.63 6.00
CA ASP A 221 -6.04 -9.67 7.08
C ASP A 221 -4.54 -9.31 7.22
N GLY A 222 -3.92 -9.00 6.08
CA GLY A 222 -2.49 -8.75 5.99
C GLY A 222 -2.07 -7.45 6.69
N PRO A 223 -0.83 -7.40 7.24
CA PRO A 223 -0.33 -6.22 7.94
C PRO A 223 -0.14 -5.03 7.00
N ARG A 224 -0.44 -3.82 7.50
CA ARG A 224 -0.17 -2.52 6.88
C ARG A 224 0.34 -1.53 7.92
N ASP A 225 1.04 -0.48 7.50
CA ASP A 225 1.62 0.50 8.41
C ASP A 225 0.76 1.78 8.43
N MET A 226 -0.25 1.82 9.31
CA MET A 226 -1.05 3.03 9.59
C MET A 226 -0.64 3.74 10.87
N TRP A 227 0.27 3.16 11.65
CA TRP A 227 0.74 3.73 12.91
C TRP A 227 1.33 5.16 12.80
N PRO A 228 1.88 5.63 11.66
CA PRO A 228 2.34 7.03 11.58
C PRO A 228 1.19 8.03 11.69
N TRP A 229 0.01 7.68 11.16
CA TRP A 229 -1.20 8.47 11.35
C TRP A 229 -1.66 8.47 12.82
N ARG A 230 -1.61 7.32 13.51
CA ARG A 230 -1.88 7.22 14.95
C ARG A 230 -0.98 8.15 15.75
N ASP A 231 0.31 8.13 15.47
CA ASP A 231 1.30 8.96 16.16
C ASP A 231 1.11 10.45 15.85
N TRP A 232 0.63 10.77 14.63
CA TRP A 232 0.22 12.14 14.30
C TRP A 232 -0.97 12.58 15.19
N VAL A 233 -2.00 11.75 15.35
CA VAL A 233 -3.15 12.03 16.23
C VAL A 233 -2.70 12.22 17.69
N LEU A 234 -1.83 11.33 18.18
CA LEU A 234 -1.26 11.43 19.52
C LEU A 234 -0.57 12.78 19.73
N ASN A 235 0.26 13.18 18.78
CA ASN A 235 0.95 14.47 18.85
C ASN A 235 -0.01 15.66 18.74
N ALA A 236 -1.07 15.56 17.94
CA ALA A 236 -2.08 16.61 17.85
C ALA A 236 -2.76 16.86 19.22
N TYR A 237 -3.12 15.81 19.95
CA TYR A 237 -3.63 15.93 21.32
C TYR A 237 -2.55 16.41 22.31
N LYS A 238 -1.35 15.86 22.23
CA LYS A 238 -0.23 16.23 23.13
C LYS A 238 0.12 17.71 23.05
N TYR A 239 0.05 18.30 21.84
CA TYR A 239 0.35 19.73 21.62
C TYR A 239 -0.90 20.59 21.54
N ASN A 240 -2.05 20.05 21.92
CA ASN A 240 -3.36 20.73 21.93
C ASN A 240 -3.64 21.47 20.61
N MET A 241 -3.51 20.75 19.50
CA MET A 241 -3.79 21.30 18.16
C MET A 241 -5.20 21.87 18.08
N PRO A 242 -5.42 23.08 17.54
CA PRO A 242 -6.75 23.63 17.32
C PRO A 242 -7.64 22.68 16.52
N PHE A 243 -8.91 22.54 16.91
CA PHE A 243 -9.80 21.54 16.32
C PHE A 243 -10.08 21.78 14.83
N ASP A 244 -10.15 23.02 14.40
CA ASP A 244 -10.28 23.40 12.98
C ASP A 244 -9.07 22.94 12.16
N GLN A 245 -7.84 23.16 12.66
CA GLN A 245 -6.63 22.65 12.04
C GLN A 245 -6.61 21.12 12.01
N PHE A 246 -6.93 20.48 13.15
CA PHE A 246 -7.02 19.02 13.26
C PHE A 246 -8.01 18.43 12.25
N THR A 247 -9.14 19.11 12.02
CA THR A 247 -10.16 18.72 11.04
C THR A 247 -9.64 18.85 9.61
N VAL A 248 -9.12 20.01 9.25
CA VAL A 248 -8.65 20.31 7.89
C VAL A 248 -7.52 19.36 7.49
N GLU A 249 -6.54 19.15 8.38
CA GLU A 249 -5.40 18.30 8.07
C GLU A 249 -5.79 16.82 7.89
N GLN A 250 -6.77 16.32 8.64
CA GLN A 250 -7.23 14.93 8.46
C GLN A 250 -8.12 14.73 7.24
N LEU A 251 -8.95 15.70 6.90
CA LEU A 251 -9.85 15.57 5.74
C LEU A 251 -9.16 15.92 4.41
N ALA A 252 -8.25 16.88 4.41
CA ALA A 252 -7.67 17.47 3.20
C ALA A 252 -6.19 17.89 3.35
N GLY A 253 -5.45 17.29 4.28
CA GLY A 253 -4.06 17.67 4.56
C GLY A 253 -3.12 17.53 3.38
N ASP A 254 -3.36 16.57 2.49
CA ASP A 254 -2.61 16.35 1.25
C ASP A 254 -2.86 17.43 0.19
N LEU A 255 -4.00 18.14 0.25
CA LEU A 255 -4.40 19.19 -0.69
C LEU A 255 -3.94 20.58 -0.26
N LEU A 256 -3.39 20.74 0.94
CA LEU A 256 -2.89 22.03 1.42
C LEU A 256 -1.72 22.53 0.55
N PRO A 257 -1.62 23.85 0.31
CA PRO A 257 -0.50 24.41 -0.45
C PRO A 257 0.84 24.05 0.20
N SER A 258 1.74 23.44 -0.57
CA SER A 258 3.04 22.95 -0.08
C SER A 258 2.94 22.01 1.13
N ALA A 259 1.93 21.12 1.14
CA ALA A 259 1.64 20.20 2.22
C ALA A 259 2.90 19.51 2.78
N THR A 260 3.10 19.63 4.08
CA THR A 260 4.19 18.99 4.82
C THR A 260 3.99 17.47 4.89
N GLU A 261 5.04 16.73 5.27
CA GLU A 261 4.94 15.28 5.51
C GLU A 261 3.85 14.96 6.56
N GLY A 262 3.82 15.72 7.67
CA GLY A 262 2.81 15.55 8.72
C GLY A 262 1.38 15.79 8.24
N GLN A 263 1.15 16.82 7.45
CA GLN A 263 -0.17 17.12 6.87
C GLN A 263 -0.64 16.03 5.91
N LYS A 264 0.27 15.48 5.10
CA LYS A 264 -0.06 14.32 4.25
C LYS A 264 -0.38 13.08 5.08
N ILE A 265 0.39 12.81 6.15
CA ILE A 265 0.13 11.69 7.07
C ILE A 265 -1.24 11.85 7.72
N ALA A 266 -1.63 13.07 8.11
CA ALA A 266 -2.95 13.36 8.70
C ALA A 266 -4.11 12.89 7.81
N SER A 267 -4.00 13.06 6.48
CA SER A 267 -5.02 12.60 5.52
C SER A 267 -5.23 11.08 5.51
N GLY A 268 -4.35 10.33 6.18
CA GLY A 268 -4.49 8.90 6.46
C GLY A 268 -5.78 8.53 7.20
N PHE A 269 -6.45 9.47 7.88
CA PHE A 269 -7.83 9.30 8.38
C PHE A 269 -8.75 8.67 7.33
N ASN A 270 -8.67 9.16 6.10
CA ASN A 270 -9.46 8.67 4.98
C ASN A 270 -8.97 7.32 4.41
N ARG A 271 -7.85 6.77 4.92
CA ARG A 271 -7.27 5.49 4.48
C ARG A 271 -7.36 4.37 5.51
N ASN A 272 -7.95 4.65 6.68
CA ASN A 272 -8.14 3.66 7.75
C ASN A 272 -9.23 2.62 7.44
N HIS A 273 -10.02 2.80 6.38
CA HIS A 273 -11.06 1.84 5.98
C HIS A 273 -10.48 0.42 5.76
N ALA A 274 -11.33 -0.58 5.90
CA ALA A 274 -11.01 -1.96 5.54
C ALA A 274 -10.66 -2.05 4.04
N THR A 275 -9.72 -2.94 3.68
CA THR A 275 -9.24 -3.12 2.31
C THR A 275 -9.16 -4.60 1.95
N THR A 276 -9.27 -4.94 0.66
CA THR A 276 -9.21 -6.32 0.18
C THR A 276 -8.02 -6.57 -0.75
N ASP A 277 -7.47 -7.78 -0.67
CA ASP A 277 -6.49 -8.34 -1.60
C ASP A 277 -6.97 -9.66 -2.23
N GLU A 278 -8.26 -9.97 -2.08
CA GLU A 278 -8.85 -11.24 -2.51
C GLU A 278 -8.85 -11.38 -4.03
N GLY A 279 -8.31 -12.51 -4.52
CA GLY A 279 -8.33 -12.83 -5.94
C GLY A 279 -9.74 -13.13 -6.43
N GLY A 280 -10.17 -12.45 -7.51
CA GLY A 280 -11.50 -12.61 -8.10
C GLY A 280 -12.51 -11.54 -7.72
N VAL A 281 -12.20 -10.64 -6.78
CA VAL A 281 -13.05 -9.47 -6.51
C VAL A 281 -13.03 -8.48 -7.67
N ILE A 282 -14.10 -7.73 -7.81
CA ILE A 282 -14.19 -6.66 -8.79
C ILE A 282 -13.58 -5.39 -8.19
N ALA A 283 -12.41 -4.99 -8.70
CA ALA A 283 -11.66 -3.87 -8.15
C ALA A 283 -12.45 -2.54 -8.11
N GLU A 284 -13.31 -2.28 -9.10
CA GLU A 284 -14.14 -1.07 -9.13
C GLU A 284 -15.23 -1.08 -8.05
N GLU A 285 -15.81 -2.24 -7.74
CA GLU A 285 -16.75 -2.39 -6.64
C GLU A 285 -16.13 -1.98 -5.31
N PHE A 286 -14.99 -2.57 -4.95
CA PHE A 286 -14.30 -2.22 -3.71
C PHE A 286 -13.80 -0.78 -3.69
N ARG A 287 -13.36 -0.23 -4.82
CA ARG A 287 -13.01 1.19 -4.89
C ARG A 287 -14.20 2.08 -4.53
N VAL A 288 -15.39 1.77 -5.03
CA VAL A 288 -16.63 2.50 -4.69
C VAL A 288 -16.95 2.34 -3.21
N GLU A 289 -16.86 1.12 -2.66
CA GLU A 289 -17.07 0.85 -1.24
C GLU A 289 -16.10 1.65 -0.34
N TYR A 290 -14.84 1.83 -0.74
CA TYR A 290 -13.90 2.67 0.00
C TYR A 290 -14.32 4.15 0.01
N VAL A 291 -14.89 4.66 -1.08
CA VAL A 291 -15.42 6.02 -1.12
C VAL A 291 -16.69 6.14 -0.27
N VAL A 292 -17.59 5.16 -0.33
CA VAL A 292 -18.78 5.08 0.52
C VAL A 292 -18.39 5.09 2.00
N ASP A 293 -17.40 4.30 2.39
CA ASP A 293 -16.87 4.29 3.77
C ASP A 293 -16.33 5.66 4.20
N ARG A 294 -15.65 6.40 3.33
CA ARG A 294 -15.17 7.77 3.62
C ARG A 294 -16.32 8.73 3.86
N VAL A 295 -17.34 8.70 3.02
CA VAL A 295 -18.58 9.49 3.18
C VAL A 295 -19.25 9.18 4.52
N LYS A 296 -19.48 7.90 4.79
CA LYS A 296 -20.07 7.41 6.03
C LYS A 296 -19.27 7.89 7.24
N THR A 297 -17.98 7.65 7.25
CA THR A 297 -17.13 7.98 8.40
C THR A 297 -17.04 9.48 8.63
N THR A 298 -16.92 10.28 7.56
CA THR A 298 -16.89 11.74 7.67
C THR A 298 -18.25 12.25 8.18
N GLY A 299 -19.36 11.75 7.65
CA GLY A 299 -20.70 12.08 8.15
C GLY A 299 -20.86 11.75 9.64
N ASN A 300 -20.49 10.54 10.04
CA ASN A 300 -20.66 10.10 11.43
C ASN A 300 -19.73 10.83 12.41
N VAL A 301 -18.45 10.97 12.09
CA VAL A 301 -17.42 11.48 13.01
C VAL A 301 -17.43 13.00 13.11
N TRP A 302 -17.53 13.70 11.97
CA TRP A 302 -17.40 15.15 11.91
C TRP A 302 -18.75 15.88 11.95
N MET A 303 -19.80 15.27 11.40
CA MET A 303 -21.11 15.90 11.26
C MET A 303 -22.17 15.33 12.21
N GLY A 304 -21.92 14.16 12.83
CA GLY A 304 -22.91 13.47 13.65
C GLY A 304 -24.13 12.99 12.86
N LEU A 305 -23.96 12.71 11.56
CA LEU A 305 -25.02 12.32 10.63
C LEU A 305 -24.79 10.89 10.09
N THR A 306 -25.88 10.14 9.96
CA THR A 306 -25.89 8.84 9.27
C THR A 306 -26.28 9.08 7.81
N MET A 307 -25.33 9.04 6.90
CA MET A 307 -25.57 9.36 5.49
C MET A 307 -25.91 8.14 4.61
N GLU A 308 -25.75 6.93 5.12
CA GLU A 308 -25.83 5.69 4.32
C GLU A 308 -27.19 5.46 3.67
N CYS A 309 -28.28 5.91 4.30
CA CYS A 309 -29.62 5.80 3.68
C CYS A 309 -29.70 6.53 2.33
N ALA A 310 -28.99 7.67 2.25
CA ALA A 310 -29.00 8.51 1.05
C ALA A 310 -28.17 7.94 -0.12
N GLN A 311 -27.41 6.89 0.08
CA GLN A 311 -26.73 6.17 -1.00
C GLN A 311 -27.73 5.58 -2.02
N CYS A 312 -28.89 5.10 -1.56
CA CYS A 312 -29.87 4.37 -2.39
C CYS A 312 -31.12 5.16 -2.74
N HIS A 313 -31.52 6.11 -1.87
CA HIS A 313 -32.70 6.93 -2.00
C HIS A 313 -32.57 8.15 -1.07
N ASP A 314 -33.40 9.16 -1.19
CA ASP A 314 -33.40 10.29 -0.27
C ASP A 314 -33.50 9.82 1.18
N HIS A 315 -32.74 10.48 2.10
CA HIS A 315 -32.71 10.09 3.49
C HIS A 315 -34.11 10.17 4.13
N LYS A 316 -34.46 9.15 4.91
CA LYS A 316 -35.83 9.03 5.46
C LYS A 316 -36.20 10.12 6.45
N TYR A 317 -35.24 10.58 7.25
CA TYR A 317 -35.48 11.45 8.39
C TYR A 317 -34.79 12.82 8.27
N ASP A 318 -33.57 12.81 7.74
CA ASP A 318 -32.76 14.01 7.60
C ASP A 318 -32.92 14.63 6.21
N PRO A 319 -32.76 15.94 6.06
CA PRO A 319 -32.92 16.62 4.77
C PRO A 319 -31.69 16.44 3.87
N ILE A 320 -31.41 15.18 3.49
CA ILE A 320 -30.30 14.78 2.62
C ILE A 320 -30.89 14.00 1.44
N SER A 321 -30.83 14.56 0.25
CA SER A 321 -31.21 13.86 -0.96
C SER A 321 -30.11 12.89 -1.43
N GLN A 322 -30.49 11.94 -2.29
CA GLN A 322 -29.53 11.06 -2.92
C GLN A 322 -28.50 11.83 -3.76
N GLU A 323 -28.93 12.88 -4.45
CA GLU A 323 -28.03 13.75 -5.23
C GLU A 323 -26.98 14.41 -4.33
N GLU A 324 -27.38 14.98 -3.19
CA GLU A 324 -26.47 15.60 -2.21
C GLU A 324 -25.48 14.58 -1.61
N TYR A 325 -25.92 13.34 -1.39
CA TYR A 325 -25.02 12.26 -1.01
C TYR A 325 -23.91 12.04 -2.04
N PHE A 326 -24.24 12.00 -3.34
CA PHE A 326 -23.24 11.84 -4.39
C PHE A 326 -22.44 13.10 -4.67
N GLN A 327 -22.93 14.28 -4.35
CA GLN A 327 -22.13 15.52 -4.32
C GLN A 327 -21.05 15.42 -3.22
N PHE A 328 -21.42 14.94 -2.03
CA PHE A 328 -20.46 14.71 -0.95
C PHE A 328 -19.48 13.56 -1.28
N TYR A 329 -19.97 12.48 -1.88
CA TYR A 329 -19.15 11.38 -2.41
C TYR A 329 -18.09 11.87 -3.41
N ALA A 330 -18.41 12.87 -4.23
CA ALA A 330 -17.51 13.39 -5.26
C ALA A 330 -16.20 13.98 -4.70
N PHE A 331 -16.18 14.46 -3.45
CA PHE A 331 -14.94 14.91 -2.78
C PHE A 331 -13.90 13.80 -2.66
N TYR A 332 -14.32 12.55 -2.51
CA TYR A 332 -13.44 11.40 -2.28
C TYR A 332 -13.22 10.52 -3.52
N ASN A 333 -14.05 10.70 -4.56
CA ASN A 333 -14.06 9.80 -5.71
C ASN A 333 -12.79 9.91 -6.58
N ASN A 334 -12.08 11.03 -6.53
CA ASN A 334 -10.88 11.25 -7.34
C ASN A 334 -9.60 10.66 -6.72
N ASN A 335 -9.63 10.15 -5.49
CA ASN A 335 -8.43 9.55 -4.88
C ASN A 335 -7.87 8.40 -5.73
N ALA A 336 -6.54 8.34 -5.83
CA ALA A 336 -5.84 7.41 -6.73
C ALA A 336 -5.69 5.99 -6.20
N ASP A 337 -6.26 5.67 -5.04
CA ASP A 337 -6.18 4.33 -4.47
C ASP A 337 -6.94 3.29 -5.32
N PRO A 338 -6.37 2.10 -5.49
CA PRO A 338 -7.02 1.01 -6.20
C PRO A 338 -8.03 0.28 -5.32
N GLY A 339 -9.04 -0.32 -5.93
CA GLY A 339 -10.00 -1.16 -5.21
C GLY A 339 -9.40 -2.47 -4.70
N MET A 340 -8.49 -3.08 -5.47
CA MET A 340 -7.68 -4.19 -4.98
C MET A 340 -6.35 -3.66 -4.44
N GLN A 341 -6.03 -3.98 -3.19
CA GLN A 341 -4.83 -3.53 -2.53
C GLN A 341 -3.79 -4.65 -2.36
N THR A 342 -2.63 -4.33 -1.81
CA THR A 342 -1.58 -5.32 -1.59
C THR A 342 -1.89 -6.18 -0.36
N ARG A 343 -1.54 -7.46 -0.42
CA ARG A 343 -1.73 -8.41 0.70
C ARG A 343 -0.93 -8.03 1.94
N ARG A 344 0.25 -7.45 1.77
CA ARG A 344 1.14 -7.04 2.86
C ARG A 344 1.78 -5.70 2.55
N GLY A 345 1.82 -4.85 3.56
CA GLY A 345 2.35 -3.50 3.46
C GLY A 345 1.34 -2.52 2.86
N ASN A 346 1.80 -1.30 2.66
CA ASN A 346 0.98 -0.18 2.24
C ASN A 346 0.75 -0.15 0.72
N THR A 347 -0.41 0.32 0.31
CA THR A 347 -0.78 0.56 -1.10
C THR A 347 -0.84 2.06 -1.38
N ALA A 348 -0.32 2.48 -2.53
CA ALA A 348 -0.36 3.88 -2.96
C ALA A 348 -1.81 4.43 -3.04
N PRO A 349 -2.01 5.75 -2.84
CA PRO A 349 -1.04 6.79 -2.48
C PRO A 349 -0.41 6.59 -1.11
N MET A 350 0.89 6.88 -1.00
CA MET A 350 1.64 6.80 0.26
C MET A 350 2.80 7.81 0.27
N VAL A 351 3.20 8.20 1.47
CA VAL A 351 4.38 9.03 1.71
C VAL A 351 5.47 8.21 2.39
N GLU A 352 6.73 8.43 2.02
CA GLU A 352 7.87 7.82 2.70
C GLU A 352 8.20 8.62 3.96
N ILE A 353 8.31 7.93 5.09
CA ILE A 353 8.64 8.53 6.38
C ILE A 353 10.12 8.36 6.64
N VAL A 354 10.80 9.48 6.83
CA VAL A 354 12.24 9.50 7.13
C VAL A 354 12.44 9.97 8.56
N THR A 355 12.42 9.02 9.50
CA THR A 355 12.72 9.36 10.90
C THR A 355 14.17 9.84 11.06
N PRO A 356 14.46 10.72 12.04
CA PRO A 356 15.84 11.16 12.33
C PRO A 356 16.81 9.99 12.51
N GLU A 357 16.40 8.95 13.22
CA GLU A 357 17.19 7.73 13.48
C GLU A 357 17.49 6.98 12.19
N ARG A 358 16.51 6.87 11.27
CA ARG A 358 16.70 6.24 9.98
C ARG A 358 17.66 7.05 9.11
N LYS A 359 17.51 8.38 9.08
CA LYS A 359 18.39 9.29 8.35
C LYS A 359 19.84 9.14 8.82
N GLN A 360 20.03 9.04 10.13
CA GLN A 360 21.35 8.84 10.73
C GLN A 360 21.93 7.47 10.35
N LYS A 361 21.17 6.38 10.45
CA LYS A 361 21.62 5.03 10.06
C LYS A 361 21.98 4.93 8.59
N LEU A 362 21.21 5.56 7.71
CA LEU A 362 21.53 5.61 6.27
C LEU A 362 22.84 6.35 6.03
N LYS A 363 23.03 7.52 6.66
CA LYS A 363 24.25 8.30 6.56
C LYS A 363 25.48 7.50 7.05
N GLU A 364 25.39 6.86 8.20
CA GLU A 364 26.48 6.02 8.74
C GLU A 364 26.81 4.84 7.82
N ALA A 365 25.80 4.16 7.26
CA ALA A 365 26.01 3.07 6.32
C ALA A 365 26.66 3.53 5.01
N GLU A 366 26.28 4.70 4.49
CA GLU A 366 26.91 5.31 3.30
C GLU A 366 28.37 5.71 3.57
N GLU A 367 28.62 6.36 4.69
CA GLU A 367 29.97 6.78 5.08
C GLU A 367 30.90 5.57 5.27
N LYS A 368 30.39 4.50 5.90
CA LYS A 368 31.11 3.24 6.07
C LYS A 368 31.44 2.62 4.70
N SER A 369 30.49 2.53 3.78
CA SER A 369 30.71 2.01 2.43
C SER A 369 31.75 2.83 1.66
N LYS A 370 31.66 4.18 1.73
CA LYS A 370 32.63 5.09 1.10
C LYS A 370 34.03 4.97 1.72
N SER A 371 34.14 4.83 3.02
CA SER A 371 35.41 4.66 3.75
C SER A 371 36.10 3.37 3.33
N LEU A 372 35.38 2.24 3.26
CA LEU A 372 35.93 0.96 2.82
C LEU A 372 36.37 0.99 1.35
N ALA A 373 35.62 1.69 0.48
CA ALA A 373 36.02 1.90 -0.91
C ALA A 373 37.37 2.66 -1.04
N ARG A 374 37.55 3.70 -0.23
CA ARG A 374 38.84 4.46 -0.18
C ARG A 374 39.98 3.57 0.33
N GLN A 375 39.75 2.74 1.34
CA GLN A 375 40.76 1.80 1.85
C GLN A 375 41.18 0.79 0.79
N LEU A 376 40.22 0.25 0.00
CA LEU A 376 40.54 -0.65 -1.13
C LEU A 376 41.36 0.05 -2.20
N SER A 377 41.04 1.30 -2.56
CA SER A 377 41.84 2.09 -3.49
C SER A 377 43.27 2.26 -2.97
N THR A 378 43.44 2.64 -1.70
CA THR A 378 44.77 2.78 -1.10
C THR A 378 45.58 1.48 -1.06
N LEU A 379 44.90 0.34 -0.80
CA LEU A 379 45.55 -0.97 -0.84
C LEU A 379 45.96 -1.33 -2.26
N LYS A 380 45.12 -1.06 -3.26
CA LYS A 380 45.44 -1.27 -4.67
C LYS A 380 46.69 -0.45 -5.10
N ASP A 381 46.77 0.82 -4.72
CA ASP A 381 47.90 1.70 -5.01
C ASP A 381 49.21 1.22 -4.37
N LYS A 382 49.10 0.62 -3.17
CA LYS A 382 50.25 0.06 -2.44
C LYS A 382 50.68 -1.34 -2.90
N SER A 383 49.89 -2.01 -3.68
CA SER A 383 50.07 -3.41 -4.05
C SER A 383 51.18 -3.64 -5.14
N SER A 384 51.74 -2.59 -5.76
CA SER A 384 52.65 -2.69 -6.88
C SER A 384 53.85 -3.59 -6.58
N LYS A 385 54.54 -3.42 -5.42
CA LYS A 385 55.69 -4.26 -5.06
C LYS A 385 55.31 -5.73 -4.77
N PRO A 386 54.31 -6.02 -3.92
CA PRO A 386 53.84 -7.39 -3.72
C PRO A 386 53.34 -8.06 -4.96
N PHE A 387 52.67 -7.33 -5.85
CA PHE A 387 52.18 -7.84 -7.13
C PHE A 387 53.32 -8.25 -8.06
N LEU A 388 54.37 -7.42 -8.24
CA LEU A 388 55.54 -7.72 -9.00
C LEU A 388 56.29 -8.95 -8.46
N ALA A 389 56.45 -9.06 -7.14
CA ALA A 389 57.05 -10.24 -6.50
C ALA A 389 56.25 -11.51 -6.74
N TRP A 390 54.90 -11.41 -6.73
CA TRP A 390 54.02 -12.53 -7.08
C TRP A 390 54.16 -12.90 -8.56
N LEU A 391 54.18 -11.95 -9.49
CA LEU A 391 54.37 -12.19 -10.91
C LEU A 391 55.68 -12.92 -11.19
N GLN A 392 56.78 -12.53 -10.55
CA GLN A 392 58.09 -13.19 -10.68
C GLN A 392 58.02 -14.64 -10.19
N LYS A 393 57.45 -14.90 -9.03
CA LYS A 393 57.27 -16.28 -8.50
C LYS A 393 56.35 -17.12 -9.39
N ALA A 394 55.24 -16.54 -9.87
CA ALA A 394 54.30 -17.23 -10.76
C ALA A 394 54.95 -17.59 -12.09
N GLY A 395 55.91 -16.78 -12.56
CA GLY A 395 56.73 -17.08 -13.76
C GLY A 395 57.79 -18.15 -13.52
N GLU A 396 58.34 -18.26 -12.30
CA GLU A 396 59.38 -19.19 -11.91
C GLU A 396 58.83 -20.58 -11.46
N SER A 397 57.67 -20.60 -10.82
CA SER A 397 56.99 -21.83 -10.43
C SER A 397 56.35 -22.46 -11.66
N GLY A 398 57.16 -23.24 -12.40
CA GLY A 398 56.79 -23.95 -13.61
C GLY A 398 55.67 -25.00 -13.44
N ASP A 399 54.63 -24.68 -12.75
CA ASP A 399 53.37 -25.43 -12.77
C ASP A 399 52.66 -25.14 -14.09
N ARG A 400 53.42 -25.43 -15.17
CA ARG A 400 53.05 -25.34 -16.57
C ARG A 400 52.09 -26.45 -16.97
N ASN A 401 50.99 -26.64 -16.23
CA ASN A 401 49.78 -27.20 -16.80
C ASN A 401 49.14 -26.25 -17.82
N ALA A 402 49.91 -25.25 -18.24
CA ALA A 402 49.66 -24.23 -19.27
C ALA A 402 49.80 -24.71 -20.71
N SER A 403 49.86 -26.00 -20.97
CA SER A 403 49.74 -26.57 -22.33
C SER A 403 48.26 -26.81 -22.71
N ALA A 404 47.31 -26.41 -21.87
CA ALA A 404 45.91 -26.49 -22.19
C ALA A 404 45.50 -25.26 -23.03
N THR A 405 45.68 -25.36 -24.31
CA THR A 405 45.15 -24.40 -25.28
C THR A 405 43.62 -24.40 -25.26
N GLU A 406 43.02 -23.24 -25.29
CA GLU A 406 41.57 -23.09 -25.50
C GLU A 406 41.17 -23.94 -26.73
N PRO A 407 40.10 -24.76 -26.64
CA PRO A 407 39.65 -25.54 -27.77
C PRO A 407 39.36 -24.68 -29.00
N GLU A 408 39.71 -25.18 -30.18
CA GLU A 408 39.42 -24.49 -31.45
C GLU A 408 37.92 -24.37 -31.69
N ASP A 409 37.54 -23.49 -32.62
CA ASP A 409 36.16 -23.23 -33.01
C ASP A 409 35.27 -22.54 -31.94
N LEU A 410 35.92 -21.80 -31.04
CA LEU A 410 35.23 -20.88 -30.14
C LEU A 410 34.57 -19.75 -30.93
N ILE A 411 33.28 -19.57 -30.79
CA ILE A 411 32.50 -18.55 -31.51
C ILE A 411 31.96 -17.45 -30.63
N ALA A 412 31.92 -17.64 -29.30
CA ALA A 412 31.64 -16.60 -28.32
C ALA A 412 32.24 -16.95 -26.95
N HIS A 413 32.80 -15.94 -26.30
CA HIS A 413 33.25 -16.00 -24.91
C HIS A 413 32.83 -14.73 -24.17
N LEU A 414 31.87 -14.88 -23.28
CA LEU A 414 31.37 -13.82 -22.41
C LEU A 414 31.86 -14.07 -20.99
N PRO A 415 32.96 -13.44 -20.58
CA PRO A 415 33.50 -13.60 -19.22
C PRO A 415 32.61 -12.94 -18.17
N LEU A 416 31.75 -11.98 -18.54
CA LEU A 416 30.85 -11.23 -17.66
C LEU A 416 31.57 -10.42 -16.55
N ASP A 417 32.86 -10.16 -16.71
CA ASP A 417 33.73 -9.48 -15.74
C ASP A 417 33.34 -8.02 -15.53
N LYS A 418 33.00 -7.31 -16.59
CA LYS A 418 32.71 -5.87 -16.57
C LYS A 418 31.47 -5.53 -17.36
N PHE A 419 30.73 -4.57 -16.82
CA PHE A 419 29.57 -3.96 -17.47
C PHE A 419 29.77 -2.44 -17.48
N GLU A 420 29.93 -1.86 -18.66
CA GLU A 420 30.03 -0.42 -18.85
C GLU A 420 28.79 0.06 -19.61
N ASN A 421 28.07 1.02 -19.05
CA ASN A 421 26.80 1.51 -19.60
C ASN A 421 25.81 0.39 -19.92
N ASN A 422 25.71 -0.60 -19.04
CA ASN A 422 24.91 -1.82 -19.22
C ASN A 422 25.32 -2.72 -20.36
N LEU A 423 26.52 -2.58 -20.88
CA LEU A 423 27.06 -3.43 -21.92
C LEU A 423 28.21 -4.29 -21.38
N THR A 424 28.28 -5.56 -21.79
CA THR A 424 29.41 -6.46 -21.55
C THR A 424 30.04 -6.90 -22.84
N GLN A 425 31.30 -7.33 -22.76
CA GLN A 425 32.08 -7.70 -23.94
C GLN A 425 32.04 -9.20 -24.23
N ASP A 426 32.02 -9.55 -25.51
CA ASP A 426 32.35 -10.87 -26.03
C ASP A 426 33.81 -10.85 -26.53
N ARG A 427 34.67 -11.69 -25.94
CA ARG A 427 36.09 -11.69 -26.26
C ARG A 427 36.43 -12.18 -27.71
N VAL A 428 35.48 -12.83 -28.38
CA VAL A 428 35.63 -13.38 -29.70
C VAL A 428 35.07 -12.47 -30.80
N ARG A 429 33.97 -11.80 -30.50
CA ARG A 429 33.26 -10.91 -31.43
C ARG A 429 33.43 -9.45 -31.02
N ALA A 430 33.26 -8.54 -31.98
CA ALA A 430 33.26 -7.10 -31.67
C ALA A 430 32.20 -6.75 -30.62
N PRO A 431 32.40 -5.73 -29.77
CA PRO A 431 31.65 -5.49 -28.54
C PRO A 431 30.17 -5.09 -28.71
N SER A 432 29.62 -5.15 -29.89
CA SER A 432 28.26 -4.73 -30.17
C SER A 432 27.27 -5.86 -29.92
N GLY A 433 26.42 -5.72 -28.93
CA GLY A 433 25.20 -6.49 -28.82
C GLY A 433 24.93 -7.30 -27.54
N CYS A 434 25.76 -7.18 -26.51
CA CYS A 434 25.51 -7.84 -25.20
C CYS A 434 25.09 -6.82 -24.18
N SER A 435 23.79 -6.75 -23.85
CA SER A 435 23.24 -5.72 -22.96
C SER A 435 22.58 -6.30 -21.74
N LEU A 436 22.87 -5.70 -20.58
CA LEU A 436 22.24 -6.02 -19.29
C LEU A 436 20.82 -5.44 -19.25
N GLN A 437 19.85 -6.24 -18.84
CA GLN A 437 18.45 -5.88 -18.80
C GLN A 437 17.79 -6.31 -17.47
N GLY A 438 16.77 -5.58 -17.04
CA GLY A 438 15.97 -5.91 -15.89
C GLY A 438 16.76 -5.81 -14.57
N ARG A 439 16.56 -6.79 -13.67
CA ARG A 439 17.15 -6.80 -12.31
C ARG A 439 18.40 -7.66 -12.18
N ALA A 440 19.04 -8.08 -13.28
CA ALA A 440 20.31 -8.74 -13.19
C ALA A 440 21.40 -7.77 -12.72
N LYS A 441 22.36 -8.26 -11.94
CA LYS A 441 23.40 -7.43 -11.33
C LYS A 441 24.79 -7.96 -11.63
N PRO A 442 25.71 -7.11 -12.08
CA PRO A 442 27.13 -7.44 -12.04
C PRO A 442 27.57 -7.72 -10.61
N ILE A 443 28.40 -8.74 -10.41
CA ILE A 443 29.07 -9.04 -9.15
C ILE A 443 30.59 -8.94 -9.34
N GLY A 444 31.29 -8.40 -8.35
CA GLY A 444 32.73 -8.18 -8.41
C GLY A 444 33.56 -9.44 -8.09
N GLN A 445 32.95 -10.49 -7.56
CA GLN A 445 33.59 -11.76 -7.22
C GLN A 445 32.76 -12.92 -7.76
N ALA A 446 33.19 -13.49 -8.88
CA ALA A 446 32.60 -14.67 -9.48
C ALA A 446 33.57 -15.88 -9.42
N LYS A 447 33.50 -16.78 -10.39
CA LYS A 447 34.49 -17.87 -10.48
C LYS A 447 35.84 -17.34 -10.86
N PHE A 448 35.86 -16.37 -11.80
CA PHE A 448 37.05 -15.71 -12.29
C PHE A 448 36.75 -14.22 -12.50
N GLY A 449 37.30 -13.34 -11.65
CA GLY A 449 37.01 -11.91 -11.72
C GLY A 449 35.58 -11.58 -11.40
N GLY A 450 34.94 -10.78 -12.25
CA GLY A 450 33.53 -10.42 -12.14
C GLY A 450 32.59 -11.49 -12.69
N GLY A 451 31.27 -11.26 -12.55
CA GLY A 451 30.23 -12.16 -13.06
C GLY A 451 28.85 -11.54 -13.03
N LEU A 452 27.83 -12.34 -13.27
CA LEU A 452 26.44 -11.92 -13.35
C LEU A 452 25.59 -12.64 -12.30
N LYS A 453 24.87 -11.91 -11.45
CA LYS A 453 23.83 -12.46 -10.58
C LYS A 453 22.45 -12.18 -11.16
N ILE A 454 21.63 -13.22 -11.27
CA ILE A 454 20.26 -13.12 -11.76
C ILE A 454 19.32 -12.82 -10.59
N GLU A 455 18.66 -11.67 -10.63
CA GLU A 455 17.61 -11.29 -9.69
C GLU A 455 16.30 -10.99 -10.43
N GLY A 456 15.19 -11.54 -9.95
CA GLY A 456 13.87 -11.36 -10.55
C GLY A 456 13.86 -11.73 -12.06
N ASN A 457 13.49 -10.79 -12.90
CA ASN A 457 13.37 -10.95 -14.35
C ASN A 457 14.64 -10.48 -15.12
N GLY A 458 15.78 -10.32 -14.43
CA GLY A 458 17.01 -9.80 -15.03
C GLY A 458 17.71 -10.79 -15.97
N PHE A 459 18.41 -10.28 -16.98
CA PHE A 459 19.15 -11.08 -17.98
C PHE A 459 20.18 -10.24 -18.74
N VAL A 460 21.08 -10.92 -19.43
CA VAL A 460 21.91 -10.30 -20.50
C VAL A 460 21.36 -10.75 -21.84
N GLU A 461 21.09 -9.80 -22.74
CA GLU A 461 20.64 -10.07 -24.09
C GLU A 461 21.80 -10.03 -25.06
N VAL A 462 21.96 -11.10 -25.88
CA VAL A 462 23.00 -11.24 -26.93
C VAL A 462 22.30 -11.28 -28.28
N LYS A 463 22.36 -10.17 -29.02
CA LYS A 463 21.70 -10.03 -30.31
C LYS A 463 22.45 -10.74 -31.41
N LYS A 464 21.70 -11.24 -32.41
CA LYS A 464 22.22 -11.85 -33.65
C LYS A 464 23.31 -12.91 -33.41
N PHE A 465 23.07 -13.85 -32.50
CA PHE A 465 24.02 -14.89 -32.13
C PHE A 465 23.34 -16.24 -31.87
N GLY A 466 24.13 -17.33 -32.05
CA GLY A 466 23.75 -18.69 -31.65
C GLY A 466 22.65 -19.31 -32.54
N ASP A 467 22.66 -19.02 -33.83
CA ASP A 467 21.67 -19.52 -34.78
C ASP A 467 22.06 -20.89 -35.31
N PHE A 468 22.03 -21.91 -34.46
CA PHE A 468 22.36 -23.30 -34.80
C PHE A 468 21.20 -24.02 -35.49
N GLU A 469 21.55 -25.05 -36.28
CA GLU A 469 20.58 -25.94 -36.91
C GLU A 469 20.55 -27.32 -36.20
N HIS A 470 19.44 -28.07 -36.30
CA HIS A 470 19.25 -29.35 -35.64
C HIS A 470 20.24 -30.43 -36.07
N ASN A 471 20.79 -30.32 -37.30
CA ASN A 471 21.78 -31.24 -37.85
C ASN A 471 23.22 -30.71 -37.79
N GLN A 472 23.47 -29.62 -37.05
CA GLN A 472 24.80 -29.09 -36.77
C GLN A 472 25.28 -29.52 -35.40
N SER A 473 26.59 -29.84 -35.31
CA SER A 473 27.22 -30.01 -34.01
C SER A 473 27.56 -28.68 -33.37
N PHE A 474 27.37 -28.57 -32.07
CA PHE A 474 27.75 -27.39 -31.29
C PHE A 474 27.92 -27.74 -29.82
N SER A 475 28.63 -26.90 -29.08
CA SER A 475 28.79 -27.01 -27.64
C SER A 475 28.67 -25.68 -26.98
N TYR A 476 28.18 -25.68 -25.73
CA TYR A 476 28.02 -24.48 -24.94
C TYR A 476 28.05 -24.78 -23.44
N GLY A 477 28.46 -23.80 -22.66
CA GLY A 477 28.49 -23.94 -21.20
C GLY A 477 28.83 -22.67 -20.46
N ALA A 478 28.90 -22.79 -19.15
CA ALA A 478 29.22 -21.69 -18.26
C ALA A 478 29.65 -22.23 -16.85
N TRP A 479 30.30 -21.38 -16.08
CA TRP A 479 30.36 -21.55 -14.63
C TRP A 479 29.11 -21.04 -14.00
N VAL A 480 28.52 -21.83 -13.09
CA VAL A 480 27.24 -21.52 -12.43
C VAL A 480 27.32 -21.82 -10.95
N LYS A 481 26.88 -20.85 -10.12
CA LYS A 481 26.69 -21.05 -8.69
C LYS A 481 25.23 -20.81 -8.34
N VAL A 482 24.59 -21.80 -7.73
CA VAL A 482 23.20 -21.72 -7.28
C VAL A 482 23.15 -21.49 -5.77
N THR A 483 22.26 -20.60 -5.33
CA THR A 483 22.12 -20.24 -3.92
C THR A 483 21.02 -21.02 -3.21
N LYS A 484 20.23 -21.80 -3.96
CA LYS A 484 19.11 -22.59 -3.44
C LYS A 484 19.13 -23.99 -4.04
N ASP A 485 18.77 -25.00 -3.24
CA ASP A 485 18.44 -26.32 -3.76
C ASP A 485 17.16 -26.27 -4.62
N ASN A 486 17.00 -27.22 -5.50
CA ASN A 486 15.85 -27.38 -6.39
C ASN A 486 15.54 -26.19 -7.33
N LEU A 487 16.52 -25.35 -7.65
CA LEU A 487 16.35 -24.25 -8.58
C LEU A 487 15.97 -24.77 -9.98
N THR A 488 14.94 -24.17 -10.59
CA THR A 488 14.49 -24.48 -11.95
C THR A 488 14.47 -23.22 -12.78
N GLY A 489 15.03 -23.28 -14.02
CA GLY A 489 15.09 -22.15 -14.94
C GLY A 489 16.22 -22.32 -15.97
N ALA A 490 16.31 -21.42 -16.94
CA ALA A 490 17.34 -21.42 -17.96
C ALA A 490 18.54 -20.59 -17.51
N ILE A 491 19.73 -21.20 -17.47
CA ILE A 491 21.01 -20.49 -17.32
C ILE A 491 21.21 -19.53 -18.50
N PHE A 492 20.92 -20.02 -19.69
CA PHE A 492 20.71 -19.21 -20.87
C PHE A 492 19.86 -19.97 -21.88
N GLY A 493 19.25 -19.24 -22.82
CA GLY A 493 18.47 -19.85 -23.89
C GLY A 493 18.29 -18.92 -25.09
N LYS A 494 18.33 -19.52 -26.30
CA LYS A 494 17.82 -18.94 -27.52
C LYS A 494 16.57 -19.72 -27.92
N MET A 495 15.40 -19.22 -27.46
CA MET A 495 14.17 -19.98 -27.57
C MET A 495 12.98 -19.07 -27.84
N ASP A 496 12.09 -19.46 -28.76
CA ASP A 496 10.82 -18.80 -29.06
C ASP A 496 9.70 -19.54 -28.39
N GLU A 497 9.33 -19.09 -27.17
CA GLU A 497 8.25 -19.69 -26.38
C GLU A 497 6.87 -19.50 -27.03
N GLY A 498 6.68 -18.44 -27.84
CA GLY A 498 5.45 -18.20 -28.61
C GLY A 498 5.31 -19.11 -29.84
N ASN A 499 6.41 -19.75 -30.27
CA ASN A 499 6.43 -20.68 -31.42
C ASN A 499 6.83 -22.06 -30.94
N LYS A 500 5.99 -22.68 -30.07
CA LYS A 500 6.13 -24.06 -29.57
C LYS A 500 7.49 -24.35 -28.92
N HIS A 501 8.09 -23.36 -28.28
CA HIS A 501 9.42 -23.42 -27.65
C HIS A 501 10.57 -23.72 -28.59
N ARG A 502 10.54 -23.31 -29.86
CA ARG A 502 11.59 -23.53 -30.84
C ARG A 502 12.91 -22.88 -30.40
N GLY A 503 13.99 -23.66 -30.39
CA GLY A 503 15.32 -23.22 -30.02
C GLY A 503 16.07 -24.20 -29.12
N TYR A 504 16.99 -23.68 -28.32
CA TYR A 504 17.80 -24.49 -27.37
C TYR A 504 18.08 -23.71 -26.09
N ASP A 505 18.45 -24.43 -25.03
CA ASP A 505 18.87 -23.83 -23.76
C ASP A 505 19.87 -24.68 -22.97
N LEU A 506 20.54 -24.07 -22.00
CA LEU A 506 21.14 -24.71 -20.84
C LEU A 506 20.19 -24.54 -19.68
N TRP A 507 19.68 -25.64 -19.18
CA TRP A 507 18.52 -25.71 -18.26
C TRP A 507 18.89 -26.27 -16.88
N LEU A 508 18.23 -25.80 -15.85
CA LEU A 508 18.17 -26.45 -14.53
C LEU A 508 16.75 -26.95 -14.26
N GLN A 509 16.64 -28.23 -13.89
CA GLN A 509 15.39 -28.86 -13.48
C GLN A 509 15.53 -29.38 -12.04
N GLY A 510 14.97 -28.65 -11.07
CA GLY A 510 15.11 -29.01 -9.67
C GLY A 510 16.57 -29.11 -9.22
N GLY A 511 17.43 -28.19 -9.64
CA GLY A 511 18.87 -28.18 -9.38
C GLY A 511 19.71 -29.13 -10.24
N ARG A 512 19.12 -29.86 -11.21
CA ARG A 512 19.81 -30.78 -12.13
C ARG A 512 20.07 -30.10 -13.46
N PRO A 513 21.30 -30.07 -13.96
CA PRO A 513 21.57 -29.49 -15.28
C PRO A 513 20.98 -30.36 -16.39
N GLY A 514 20.50 -29.68 -17.44
CA GLY A 514 19.90 -30.31 -18.60
C GLY A 514 19.96 -29.43 -19.84
N ALA A 515 19.44 -29.93 -20.93
CA ALA A 515 19.34 -29.21 -22.17
C ALA A 515 18.08 -29.55 -22.93
N HIS A 516 17.52 -28.55 -23.58
CA HIS A 516 16.50 -28.70 -24.60
C HIS A 516 17.10 -28.32 -26.00
N VAL A 517 16.71 -29.11 -27.02
CA VAL A 517 16.95 -28.77 -28.43
C VAL A 517 15.62 -29.02 -29.14
N ILE A 518 14.89 -27.97 -29.53
CA ILE A 518 13.46 -28.05 -29.83
C ILE A 518 13.12 -27.43 -31.18
N ASN A 519 12.36 -28.14 -32.04
CA ASN A 519 11.56 -27.56 -33.10
C ASN A 519 10.14 -27.24 -32.60
N GLU A 520 9.48 -28.20 -31.98
CA GLU A 520 8.13 -28.14 -31.42
C GLU A 520 8.04 -29.00 -30.15
N TRP A 521 7.69 -28.41 -29.04
CA TRP A 521 7.52 -29.14 -27.79
C TRP A 521 6.11 -29.72 -27.67
N PRO A 522 5.96 -30.98 -27.18
CA PRO A 522 7.00 -32.00 -26.96
C PRO A 522 7.26 -32.89 -28.20
N GLY A 523 6.54 -32.72 -29.30
CA GLY A 523 6.44 -33.65 -30.42
C GLY A 523 7.70 -33.75 -31.32
N ASN A 524 8.53 -32.71 -31.37
CA ASN A 524 9.76 -32.69 -32.19
C ASN A 524 10.89 -32.00 -31.42
N ALA A 525 11.48 -32.76 -30.47
CA ALA A 525 12.41 -32.19 -29.50
C ALA A 525 13.37 -33.23 -28.94
N LEU A 526 14.51 -32.74 -28.41
CA LEU A 526 15.38 -33.44 -27.47
C LEU A 526 15.29 -32.77 -26.12
N LYS A 527 15.12 -33.55 -25.06
CA LYS A 527 15.25 -33.09 -23.67
C LYS A 527 16.00 -34.13 -22.87
N VAL A 528 17.13 -33.70 -22.29
CA VAL A 528 17.95 -34.51 -21.41
C VAL A 528 18.22 -33.78 -20.09
N VAL A 529 18.25 -34.51 -18.99
CA VAL A 529 18.49 -33.96 -17.66
C VAL A 529 19.45 -34.83 -16.89
N SER A 530 20.48 -34.26 -16.26
CA SER A 530 21.46 -34.98 -15.44
C SER A 530 20.83 -35.76 -14.30
N ALA A 531 21.37 -36.92 -13.98
CA ALA A 531 21.04 -37.66 -12.77
C ALA A 531 21.53 -36.94 -11.48
N GLU A 532 22.59 -36.14 -11.57
CA GLU A 532 23.19 -35.42 -10.45
C GLU A 532 22.70 -33.97 -10.38
N LYS A 533 22.57 -33.45 -9.12
CA LYS A 533 22.28 -32.05 -8.82
C LYS A 533 23.56 -31.24 -8.69
N LEU A 534 23.43 -29.92 -8.91
CA LEU A 534 24.48 -28.97 -8.58
C LEU A 534 24.69 -28.89 -7.07
N LYS A 535 25.94 -28.65 -6.67
CA LYS A 535 26.27 -28.30 -5.29
C LYS A 535 25.92 -26.84 -5.03
N VAL A 536 25.07 -26.62 -4.01
CA VAL A 536 24.63 -25.27 -3.60
C VAL A 536 25.80 -24.48 -3.03
N ASN A 537 25.83 -23.16 -3.30
CA ASN A 537 26.89 -22.23 -2.88
C ASN A 537 28.31 -22.58 -3.35
N GLN A 538 28.43 -23.43 -4.36
CA GLN A 538 29.71 -23.76 -5.01
C GLN A 538 29.62 -23.45 -6.50
N TRP A 539 30.75 -23.04 -7.11
CA TRP A 539 30.86 -22.89 -8.54
C TRP A 539 30.91 -24.28 -9.20
N ASN A 540 30.03 -24.50 -10.16
CA ASN A 540 29.91 -25.70 -10.94
C ASN A 540 30.16 -25.37 -12.41
N HIS A 541 31.09 -26.05 -13.08
CA HIS A 541 31.29 -25.95 -14.53
C HIS A 541 30.27 -26.83 -15.24
N LEU A 542 29.37 -26.22 -16.01
CA LEU A 542 28.31 -26.87 -16.77
C LEU A 542 28.63 -26.75 -18.25
N PHE A 543 28.61 -27.89 -18.96
CA PHE A 543 28.79 -27.87 -20.41
C PHE A 543 27.88 -28.90 -21.07
N ILE A 544 27.33 -28.53 -22.23
CA ILE A 544 26.53 -29.39 -23.10
C ILE A 544 27.28 -29.53 -24.44
N THR A 545 27.34 -30.74 -24.97
CA THR A 545 27.77 -30.99 -26.34
C THR A 545 26.66 -31.69 -27.10
N TYR A 546 26.48 -31.32 -28.36
CA TYR A 546 25.53 -31.92 -29.29
C TYR A 546 26.19 -32.20 -30.63
N ASN A 547 26.07 -33.42 -31.11
CA ASN A 547 26.77 -33.88 -32.32
C ASN A 547 25.94 -33.76 -33.62
N GLY A 548 24.77 -33.11 -33.60
CA GLY A 548 23.95 -32.88 -34.79
C GLY A 548 23.10 -34.08 -35.27
N THR A 549 23.02 -35.16 -34.51
CA THR A 549 22.34 -36.40 -35.01
C THR A 549 20.80 -36.36 -34.89
N GLY A 550 20.21 -35.35 -34.26
CA GLY A 550 18.78 -35.33 -33.96
C GLY A 550 18.33 -36.36 -32.90
N LYS A 551 19.27 -36.97 -32.19
CA LYS A 551 19.01 -37.98 -31.18
C LYS A 551 19.55 -37.57 -29.80
N SER A 552 18.86 -37.96 -28.75
CA SER A 552 19.29 -37.71 -27.37
C SER A 552 20.63 -38.32 -27.01
N GLY A 553 21.03 -39.43 -27.70
CA GLY A 553 22.35 -40.04 -27.58
C GLY A 553 23.48 -39.10 -27.96
N GLY A 554 23.24 -38.17 -28.92
CA GLY A 554 24.18 -37.14 -29.36
C GLY A 554 24.33 -35.95 -28.43
N VAL A 555 23.47 -35.78 -27.42
CA VAL A 555 23.57 -34.73 -26.40
C VAL A 555 24.29 -35.29 -25.17
N LYS A 556 25.40 -34.69 -24.74
CA LYS A 556 26.11 -35.04 -23.53
C LYS A 556 26.07 -33.88 -22.54
N ILE A 557 25.96 -34.19 -21.25
CA ILE A 557 25.97 -33.21 -20.14
C ILE A 557 27.25 -33.42 -19.35
N TYR A 558 28.01 -32.36 -19.16
CA TYR A 558 29.22 -32.38 -18.34
C TYR A 558 29.06 -31.50 -17.11
N LEU A 559 29.40 -32.06 -15.94
CA LEU A 559 29.46 -31.37 -14.67
C LEU A 559 30.88 -31.44 -14.13
N ASN A 560 31.53 -30.28 -13.94
CA ASN A 560 32.92 -30.17 -13.48
C ASN A 560 33.89 -31.06 -14.29
N GLY A 561 33.79 -30.99 -15.63
CA GLY A 561 34.61 -31.73 -16.56
C GLY A 561 34.23 -33.20 -16.76
N LYS A 562 33.28 -33.77 -16.02
CA LYS A 562 32.88 -35.19 -16.05
C LYS A 562 31.56 -35.36 -16.78
N ASN A 563 31.48 -36.29 -17.71
CA ASN A 563 30.24 -36.67 -18.40
C ASN A 563 29.27 -37.31 -17.39
N GLN A 564 28.04 -36.89 -17.44
CA GLN A 564 26.99 -37.30 -16.48
C GLN A 564 26.06 -38.36 -17.07
N LYS A 565 25.56 -39.23 -16.19
CA LYS A 565 24.37 -40.05 -16.47
C LYS A 565 23.18 -39.11 -16.65
N LYS A 566 22.35 -39.36 -17.65
CA LYS A 566 21.21 -38.49 -17.97
C LYS A 566 19.92 -39.28 -18.11
N ASN A 567 18.82 -38.64 -17.70
CA ASN A 567 17.47 -39.06 -18.02
C ASN A 567 17.05 -38.44 -19.34
N ILE A 568 16.37 -39.20 -20.18
CA ILE A 568 15.89 -38.77 -21.50
C ILE A 568 14.36 -38.53 -21.33
N GLU A 569 13.92 -37.30 -21.56
CA GLU A 569 12.52 -36.93 -21.49
C GLU A 569 11.89 -36.67 -22.83
N ALA A 570 12.67 -36.39 -23.90
CA ALA A 570 12.23 -36.32 -25.28
C ALA A 570 13.38 -36.73 -26.24
N ASP A 571 13.06 -37.45 -27.35
CA ASP A 571 14.01 -37.97 -28.34
C ASP A 571 13.40 -38.08 -29.76
N SER A 572 12.86 -36.97 -30.27
CA SER A 572 12.08 -36.95 -31.50
C SER A 572 12.49 -35.85 -32.52
N LEU A 573 13.64 -35.21 -32.36
CA LEU A 573 14.03 -34.04 -33.15
C LEU A 573 14.41 -34.42 -34.59
N THR A 574 13.76 -33.78 -35.56
CA THR A 574 14.00 -33.99 -37.02
C THR A 574 13.88 -32.71 -37.84
N LYS A 575 13.51 -31.58 -37.23
CA LYS A 575 13.25 -30.31 -37.94
C LYS A 575 14.04 -29.17 -37.33
N THR A 576 14.08 -28.05 -38.07
CA THR A 576 14.85 -26.85 -37.71
C THR A 576 14.59 -26.36 -36.29
N ILE A 577 15.68 -25.93 -35.62
CA ILE A 577 15.62 -25.29 -34.30
C ILE A 577 15.88 -23.78 -34.38
N ARG A 578 16.09 -23.25 -35.60
CA ARG A 578 16.37 -21.83 -35.79
C ARG A 578 15.22 -20.95 -35.37
N THR A 579 15.55 -19.84 -34.73
CA THR A 579 14.59 -18.81 -34.31
C THR A 579 15.24 -17.43 -34.43
N ASN A 580 14.43 -16.42 -34.71
CA ASN A 580 14.85 -15.02 -34.75
C ASN A 580 15.00 -14.36 -33.38
N LYS A 581 14.65 -15.08 -32.28
CA LYS A 581 14.79 -14.55 -30.94
C LYS A 581 16.25 -14.40 -30.54
N PRO A 582 16.60 -13.38 -29.74
CA PRO A 582 17.94 -13.22 -29.19
C PRO A 582 18.28 -14.34 -28.20
N LEU A 583 19.58 -14.62 -28.04
CA LEU A 583 20.04 -15.40 -26.89
C LEU A 583 19.95 -14.56 -25.63
N ARG A 584 19.46 -15.14 -24.52
CA ARG A 584 19.40 -14.49 -23.21
C ARG A 584 20.11 -15.32 -22.16
N ILE A 585 20.99 -14.69 -21.38
CA ILE A 585 21.66 -15.28 -20.23
C ILE A 585 20.86 -14.95 -18.99
N GLY A 586 20.46 -15.96 -18.19
CA GLY A 586 19.64 -15.84 -16.99
C GLY A 586 18.17 -16.22 -17.19
N ARG A 587 17.71 -16.43 -18.45
CA ARG A 587 16.33 -16.81 -18.77
C ARG A 587 16.14 -17.29 -20.20
N ARG A 588 14.96 -17.86 -20.49
CA ARG A 588 14.41 -17.96 -21.86
C ARG A 588 13.91 -16.61 -22.34
N PHE A 589 13.25 -16.55 -23.51
CA PHE A 589 12.81 -15.28 -24.07
C PHE A 589 11.79 -14.54 -23.17
N ASN A 590 10.71 -15.20 -22.73
CA ASN A 590 9.65 -14.55 -21.94
C ASN A 590 9.56 -15.06 -20.49
N SER A 591 10.04 -16.26 -20.19
CA SER A 591 9.85 -16.89 -18.89
C SER A 591 11.11 -17.63 -18.40
N SER A 592 10.94 -18.46 -17.39
CA SER A 592 11.91 -19.45 -16.93
C SER A 592 13.28 -18.88 -16.53
N PHE A 593 13.26 -17.77 -15.81
CA PHE A 593 14.50 -17.17 -15.28
C PHE A 593 15.05 -17.96 -14.09
N VAL A 594 16.39 -18.03 -14.01
CA VAL A 594 17.11 -18.74 -12.94
C VAL A 594 17.42 -17.81 -11.76
N ASN A 595 16.38 -17.40 -11.04
CA ASN A 595 16.49 -16.39 -10.00
C ASN A 595 17.38 -16.83 -8.83
N GLY A 596 18.43 -16.06 -8.53
CA GLY A 596 19.41 -16.32 -7.49
C GLY A 596 20.66 -17.09 -7.96
N ALA A 597 20.77 -17.46 -9.24
CA ALA A 597 22.00 -18.00 -9.79
C ALA A 597 23.03 -16.90 -10.07
N GLU A 598 24.29 -17.25 -9.86
CA GLU A 598 25.45 -16.48 -10.32
C GLU A 598 26.05 -17.20 -11.53
N ILE A 599 26.38 -16.47 -12.60
CA ILE A 599 26.83 -17.01 -13.87
C ILE A 599 28.12 -16.31 -14.28
N ASP A 600 29.06 -17.10 -14.82
CA ASP A 600 30.38 -16.64 -15.22
C ASP A 600 30.90 -17.46 -16.43
N GLU A 601 31.80 -16.88 -17.22
CA GLU A 601 32.54 -17.58 -18.25
C GLU A 601 31.68 -18.35 -19.27
N VAL A 602 30.70 -17.68 -19.88
CA VAL A 602 29.82 -18.30 -20.87
C VAL A 602 30.56 -18.50 -22.20
N ARG A 603 30.61 -19.74 -22.68
CA ARG A 603 31.30 -20.12 -23.93
C ARG A 603 30.41 -20.88 -24.89
N PHE A 604 30.64 -20.67 -26.20
CA PHE A 604 29.97 -21.37 -27.32
C PHE A 604 30.97 -21.78 -28.37
N TYR A 605 30.83 -23.01 -28.86
CA TYR A 605 31.66 -23.61 -29.92
C TYR A 605 30.76 -24.11 -31.05
N LYS A 606 31.27 -24.08 -32.30
CA LYS A 606 30.52 -24.54 -33.48
C LYS A 606 30.73 -26.04 -33.79
N ARG A 607 31.25 -26.80 -32.85
CA ARG A 607 31.43 -28.26 -32.92
C ARG A 607 31.12 -28.94 -31.59
N ASP A 608 31.00 -30.26 -31.57
CA ASP A 608 30.90 -31.01 -30.32
C ASP A 608 32.33 -31.21 -29.74
N LEU A 609 32.56 -30.68 -28.57
CA LEU A 609 33.80 -30.79 -27.84
C LEU A 609 33.99 -32.22 -27.27
N THR A 610 35.23 -32.70 -27.30
CA THR A 610 35.59 -33.98 -26.66
C THR A 610 35.57 -33.87 -25.13
N ALA A 611 35.46 -35.01 -24.45
CA ALA A 611 35.52 -35.04 -22.98
C ALA A 611 36.83 -34.46 -22.41
N LYS A 612 37.94 -34.63 -23.13
CA LYS A 612 39.24 -34.08 -22.73
C LYS A 612 39.25 -32.54 -22.81
N GLU A 613 38.68 -31.97 -23.87
CA GLU A 613 38.56 -30.53 -24.04
C GLU A 613 37.65 -29.92 -22.97
N ILE A 614 36.51 -30.56 -22.66
CA ILE A 614 35.62 -30.11 -21.57
C ILE A 614 36.31 -30.20 -20.19
N GLN A 615 37.13 -31.23 -19.97
CA GLN A 615 37.94 -31.35 -18.76
C GLN A 615 38.97 -30.21 -18.66
N ILE A 616 39.61 -29.86 -19.80
CA ILE A 616 40.48 -28.70 -19.87
C ILE A 616 39.74 -27.42 -19.48
N LEU A 617 38.56 -27.13 -20.09
CA LEU A 617 37.75 -25.94 -19.78
C LEU A 617 37.32 -25.89 -18.31
N ALA A 618 37.12 -27.02 -17.66
CA ALA A 618 36.77 -27.08 -16.25
C ALA A 618 37.98 -26.84 -15.31
N THR A 619 39.20 -26.92 -15.82
CA THR A 619 40.45 -26.79 -15.05
C THR A 619 41.31 -25.58 -15.46
N ILE A 620 41.03 -24.96 -16.61
CA ILE A 620 41.75 -23.77 -17.06
C ILE A 620 41.65 -22.65 -16.01
N ASP A 621 42.79 -22.19 -15.57
CA ASP A 621 42.92 -20.92 -14.84
C ASP A 621 43.01 -19.79 -15.88
N PRO A 622 42.09 -18.82 -15.89
CA PRO A 622 42.05 -17.76 -16.90
C PRO A 622 43.26 -16.82 -16.85
N ILE A 623 44.03 -16.84 -15.78
CA ILE A 623 45.26 -16.04 -15.68
C ILE A 623 46.48 -16.78 -16.28
N ALA A 624 46.48 -18.11 -16.32
CA ALA A 624 47.61 -18.89 -16.83
C ALA A 624 48.00 -18.52 -18.27
N PRO A 625 47.07 -18.34 -19.22
CA PRO A 625 47.42 -17.84 -20.56
C PRO A 625 48.08 -16.45 -20.55
N ILE A 626 47.65 -15.57 -19.61
CA ILE A 626 48.19 -14.21 -19.49
C ILE A 626 49.58 -14.23 -18.86
N LEU A 627 49.80 -15.10 -17.85
CA LEU A 627 51.13 -15.29 -17.24
C LEU A 627 52.18 -15.76 -18.23
N ASN A 628 51.80 -16.53 -19.26
CA ASN A 628 52.69 -17.01 -20.30
C ASN A 628 53.08 -15.95 -21.37
N ILE A 629 52.37 -14.80 -21.39
CA ILE A 629 52.74 -13.66 -22.24
C ILE A 629 53.94 -12.95 -21.58
N PRO A 630 55.05 -12.71 -22.28
CA PRO A 630 56.14 -11.91 -21.74
C PRO A 630 55.64 -10.54 -21.26
N GLU A 631 56.13 -10.06 -20.15
CA GLU A 631 55.66 -8.82 -19.52
C GLU A 631 55.59 -7.63 -20.47
N ALA A 632 56.62 -7.46 -21.29
CA ALA A 632 56.72 -6.41 -22.33
C ALA A 632 55.63 -6.49 -23.38
N ASN A 633 54.99 -7.64 -23.57
CA ASN A 633 53.98 -7.91 -24.60
C ASN A 633 52.53 -7.95 -23.99
N ARG A 634 52.39 -7.79 -22.68
CA ARG A 634 51.06 -7.75 -22.03
C ARG A 634 50.39 -6.41 -22.28
N THR A 635 49.13 -6.46 -22.65
CA THR A 635 48.33 -5.26 -22.73
C THR A 635 48.01 -4.76 -21.31
N GLN A 636 47.65 -3.48 -21.19
CA GLN A 636 47.24 -2.89 -19.93
C GLN A 636 46.05 -3.66 -19.29
N SER A 637 45.06 -4.08 -20.09
CA SER A 637 43.94 -4.88 -19.65
C SER A 637 44.37 -6.23 -19.06
N GLN A 638 45.33 -6.91 -19.69
CA GLN A 638 45.87 -8.19 -19.19
C GLN A 638 46.62 -8.00 -17.87
N THR A 639 47.35 -6.93 -17.71
CA THR A 639 48.02 -6.59 -16.45
C THR A 639 47.02 -6.27 -15.34
N GLU A 640 45.92 -5.57 -15.67
CA GLU A 640 44.83 -5.31 -14.71
C GLU A 640 44.11 -6.60 -14.29
N ILE A 641 43.88 -7.57 -15.17
CA ILE A 641 43.32 -8.88 -14.82
C ILE A 641 44.22 -9.60 -13.81
N LEU A 642 45.52 -9.65 -14.06
CA LEU A 642 46.50 -10.25 -13.14
C LEU A 642 46.56 -9.54 -11.79
N LEU A 643 46.52 -8.21 -11.78
CA LEU A 643 46.48 -7.40 -10.54
C LEU A 643 45.21 -7.65 -9.76
N THR A 644 44.06 -7.70 -10.42
CA THR A 644 42.77 -7.98 -9.79
C THR A 644 42.77 -9.38 -9.18
N HIS A 645 43.25 -10.37 -9.91
CA HIS A 645 43.40 -11.73 -9.39
C HIS A 645 44.31 -11.78 -8.16
N PHE A 646 45.49 -11.14 -8.23
CA PHE A 646 46.39 -11.05 -7.07
C PHE A 646 45.73 -10.44 -5.86
N LEU A 647 45.07 -9.30 -6.01
CA LEU A 647 44.39 -8.59 -4.92
C LEU A 647 43.28 -9.43 -4.29
N GLU A 648 42.49 -10.10 -5.11
CA GLU A 648 41.32 -10.86 -4.62
C GLU A 648 41.65 -12.27 -4.10
N THR A 649 42.80 -12.84 -4.52
CA THR A 649 43.16 -14.22 -4.16
C THR A 649 44.37 -14.31 -3.24
N MET A 650 45.32 -13.41 -3.35
CA MET A 650 46.63 -13.50 -2.66
C MET A 650 46.80 -12.41 -1.59
N ASP A 651 46.18 -11.23 -1.72
CA ASP A 651 46.32 -10.16 -0.77
C ASP A 651 45.24 -10.28 0.34
N GLU A 652 45.62 -10.85 1.49
CA GLU A 652 44.71 -11.06 2.61
C GLU A 652 44.10 -9.75 3.16
N SER A 653 44.85 -8.64 3.12
CA SER A 653 44.38 -7.34 3.55
C SER A 653 43.30 -6.81 2.63
N TYR A 654 43.51 -6.93 1.33
CA TYR A 654 42.51 -6.53 0.32
C TYR A 654 41.24 -7.39 0.40
N LYS A 655 41.38 -8.70 0.50
CA LYS A 655 40.26 -9.65 0.67
C LYS A 655 39.40 -9.27 1.87
N LYS A 656 40.02 -9.07 3.04
CA LYS A 656 39.32 -8.70 4.27
C LYS A 656 38.50 -7.42 4.13
N ILE A 657 39.09 -6.37 3.53
CA ILE A 657 38.40 -5.08 3.34
C ILE A 657 37.31 -5.21 2.28
N ASN A 658 37.55 -5.98 1.22
CA ASN A 658 36.56 -6.24 0.16
C ASN A 658 35.31 -6.97 0.70
N ASP A 659 35.49 -7.98 1.56
CA ASP A 659 34.40 -8.67 2.25
C ASP A 659 33.61 -7.73 3.18
N GLN A 660 34.32 -6.85 3.90
CA GLN A 660 33.66 -5.85 4.74
C GLN A 660 32.88 -4.85 3.90
N LYS A 661 33.37 -4.42 2.75
CA LYS A 661 32.66 -3.54 1.82
C LYS A 661 31.41 -4.21 1.26
N ALA A 662 31.50 -5.48 0.86
CA ALA A 662 30.36 -6.24 0.36
C ALA A 662 29.23 -6.32 1.43
N LYS A 663 29.60 -6.62 2.69
CA LYS A 663 28.65 -6.63 3.81
C LYS A 663 28.05 -5.25 4.10
N ALA A 664 28.87 -4.20 4.07
CA ALA A 664 28.41 -2.83 4.28
C ALA A 664 27.47 -2.37 3.16
N GLN A 665 27.78 -2.72 1.93
CA GLN A 665 26.92 -2.42 0.78
C GLN A 665 25.57 -3.15 0.88
N GLN A 666 25.58 -4.43 1.25
CA GLN A 666 24.35 -5.20 1.46
C GLN A 666 23.50 -4.62 2.60
N ALA A 667 24.13 -4.16 3.70
CA ALA A 667 23.44 -3.51 4.80
C ALA A 667 22.79 -2.19 4.34
N LEU A 668 23.53 -1.37 3.56
CA LEU A 668 23.01 -0.14 2.99
C LEU A 668 21.81 -0.39 2.07
N GLU A 669 21.92 -1.35 1.16
CA GLU A 669 20.81 -1.73 0.28
C GLU A 669 19.59 -2.24 1.05
N THR A 670 19.80 -2.98 2.13
CA THR A 670 18.73 -3.46 3.00
C THR A 670 18.02 -2.28 3.67
N LEU A 671 18.77 -1.31 4.20
CA LEU A 671 18.22 -0.08 4.78
C LEU A 671 17.48 0.77 3.75
N GLN A 672 17.99 0.87 2.52
CA GLN A 672 17.33 1.62 1.44
C GLN A 672 16.03 0.96 0.97
N LYS A 673 15.98 -0.37 0.93
CA LYS A 673 14.78 -1.14 0.54
C LYS A 673 13.71 -1.17 1.62
N ALA A 674 14.08 -1.16 2.89
CA ALA A 674 13.17 -1.16 4.02
C ALA A 674 12.54 0.24 4.20
N LYS A 675 11.80 0.72 3.20
CA LYS A 675 11.10 2.00 3.26
C LYS A 675 9.96 1.93 4.25
N LEU A 676 9.96 2.85 5.20
CA LEU A 676 8.82 3.09 6.05
C LEU A 676 7.87 4.03 5.30
N THR A 677 6.61 3.67 5.20
CA THR A 677 5.61 4.47 4.48
C THR A 677 4.34 4.60 5.31
N SER A 678 3.55 5.63 5.05
CA SER A 678 2.17 5.74 5.51
C SER A 678 1.24 5.91 4.32
N MET A 679 0.07 5.27 4.35
CA MET A 679 -0.95 5.52 3.35
C MET A 679 -1.57 6.89 3.60
N VAL A 680 -1.71 7.67 2.54
CA VAL A 680 -2.24 9.02 2.55
C VAL A 680 -3.28 9.18 1.45
N MET A 681 -4.02 10.28 1.46
CA MET A 681 -4.82 10.67 0.30
C MET A 681 -3.90 11.20 -0.80
N GLY A 682 -4.38 11.15 -2.03
CA GLY A 682 -3.70 11.70 -3.20
C GLY A 682 -4.56 11.52 -4.42
N ASP A 683 -4.90 12.61 -5.07
CA ASP A 683 -5.79 12.62 -6.21
C ASP A 683 -5.13 12.14 -7.50
N ASN A 684 -5.95 11.60 -8.39
CA ASN A 684 -5.52 11.40 -9.76
C ASN A 684 -5.24 12.77 -10.41
N PRO A 685 -4.23 12.85 -11.30
CA PRO A 685 -3.98 14.08 -12.05
C PRO A 685 -5.16 14.43 -12.97
N ASP A 686 -5.29 15.70 -13.33
CA ASP A 686 -6.44 16.23 -14.09
C ASP A 686 -6.78 15.43 -15.35
N ASN A 687 -5.78 14.94 -16.07
CA ASN A 687 -5.98 14.12 -17.27
C ASN A 687 -6.52 12.70 -16.98
N LYS A 688 -6.62 12.31 -15.71
CA LYS A 688 -7.19 11.03 -15.23
C LYS A 688 -8.26 11.23 -14.17
N ARG A 689 -8.78 12.46 -14.03
CA ARG A 689 -9.83 12.78 -13.06
C ARG A 689 -11.04 11.86 -13.28
N ARG A 690 -11.54 11.27 -12.20
CA ARG A 690 -12.77 10.49 -12.23
C ARG A 690 -13.99 11.40 -12.19
N LYS A 691 -14.96 11.11 -13.06
CA LYS A 691 -16.28 11.73 -13.01
C LYS A 691 -17.15 11.01 -12.00
N THR A 692 -17.98 11.76 -11.30
CA THR A 692 -18.96 11.22 -10.37
C THR A 692 -20.35 11.23 -11.02
N TYR A 693 -21.07 10.15 -10.80
CA TYR A 693 -22.45 9.97 -11.26
C TYR A 693 -23.29 9.42 -10.13
N LEU A 694 -24.58 9.68 -10.16
CA LEU A 694 -25.53 9.02 -9.28
C LEU A 694 -25.53 7.50 -9.56
N LEU A 695 -25.34 6.69 -8.53
CA LEU A 695 -25.41 5.25 -8.64
C LEU A 695 -26.87 4.80 -8.36
N MET A 696 -27.55 4.29 -9.36
CA MET A 696 -28.93 3.84 -9.24
C MET A 696 -29.06 2.78 -8.14
N ARG A 697 -29.87 3.08 -7.11
CA ARG A 697 -30.00 2.24 -5.89
C ARG A 697 -28.65 1.93 -5.20
N GLY A 698 -27.67 2.85 -5.28
CA GLY A 698 -26.34 2.68 -4.73
C GLY A 698 -25.44 1.67 -5.42
N GLN A 699 -25.84 1.10 -6.56
CA GLN A 699 -25.11 0.02 -7.23
C GLN A 699 -23.96 0.57 -8.10
N TYR A 700 -22.72 0.15 -7.80
CA TYR A 700 -21.51 0.59 -8.52
C TYR A 700 -21.56 0.34 -10.03
N ALA A 701 -22.25 -0.73 -10.47
CA ALA A 701 -22.38 -1.10 -11.87
C ALA A 701 -23.47 -0.33 -12.65
N SER A 702 -24.25 0.52 -11.96
CA SER A 702 -25.40 1.21 -12.54
C SER A 702 -25.33 2.74 -12.39
N PRO A 703 -24.27 3.41 -12.91
CA PRO A 703 -24.18 4.86 -12.88
C PRO A 703 -25.15 5.52 -13.86
N ASP A 704 -25.89 6.54 -13.43
CA ASP A 704 -26.64 7.41 -14.31
C ASP A 704 -25.71 8.43 -14.97
N LYS A 705 -25.28 8.14 -16.18
CA LYS A 705 -24.34 8.98 -16.94
C LYS A 705 -25.00 10.20 -17.63
N SER A 706 -26.27 10.42 -17.42
CA SER A 706 -26.98 11.58 -18.02
C SER A 706 -26.52 12.90 -17.42
N LYS A 707 -26.10 12.90 -16.14
CA LYS A 707 -25.67 14.10 -15.40
C LYS A 707 -24.43 13.81 -14.59
N GLU A 708 -23.33 14.52 -14.85
CA GLU A 708 -22.14 14.50 -13.97
C GLU A 708 -22.44 15.29 -12.70
N ILE A 709 -22.14 14.68 -11.54
CA ILE A 709 -22.30 15.29 -10.22
C ILE A 709 -20.97 15.92 -9.79
N LEU A 710 -21.00 17.20 -9.45
CA LEU A 710 -19.85 17.92 -8.93
C LEU A 710 -19.84 17.92 -7.40
N PRO A 711 -18.66 18.06 -6.75
CA PRO A 711 -18.57 18.12 -5.30
C PRO A 711 -19.37 19.31 -4.75
N ASP A 712 -20.20 19.07 -3.76
CA ASP A 712 -20.91 20.10 -2.99
C ASP A 712 -21.31 19.54 -1.63
N THR A 713 -21.76 20.39 -0.71
CA THR A 713 -22.25 20.04 0.60
C THR A 713 -23.78 20.05 0.61
N PRO A 714 -24.44 19.23 1.49
CA PRO A 714 -25.88 19.26 1.64
C PRO A 714 -26.43 20.66 1.89
N ALA A 715 -27.58 20.99 1.31
CA ALA A 715 -28.16 22.34 1.30
C ALA A 715 -28.48 22.90 2.68
N PHE A 716 -28.68 22.04 3.71
CA PHE A 716 -28.89 22.49 5.10
C PHE A 716 -27.61 22.99 5.78
N LEU A 717 -26.43 22.76 5.19
CA LEU A 717 -25.16 23.31 5.66
C LEU A 717 -24.93 24.71 5.03
N PRO A 718 -24.07 25.54 5.64
CA PRO A 718 -23.65 26.78 4.99
C PRO A 718 -23.05 26.49 3.60
N PRO A 719 -23.43 27.27 2.56
CA PRO A 719 -22.93 27.03 1.22
C PRO A 719 -21.41 27.20 1.16
N MET A 720 -20.77 26.37 0.36
CA MET A 720 -19.34 26.48 0.13
C MET A 720 -19.01 27.83 -0.51
N LYS A 721 -17.91 28.46 -0.05
CA LYS A 721 -17.40 29.67 -0.70
C LYS A 721 -16.98 29.32 -2.13
N LYS A 722 -17.52 30.04 -3.13
CA LYS A 722 -17.26 29.79 -4.56
C LYS A 722 -15.81 30.07 -5.00
N GLU A 723 -15.02 30.75 -4.18
CA GLU A 723 -13.60 31.00 -4.39
C GLU A 723 -12.77 29.99 -3.57
N LEU A 724 -12.72 28.75 -4.03
CA LEU A 724 -11.70 27.83 -3.58
C LEU A 724 -10.41 28.11 -4.37
N PRO A 725 -9.22 28.11 -3.73
CA PRO A 725 -7.97 28.19 -4.47
C PRO A 725 -7.93 27.03 -5.48
N LYS A 726 -7.60 27.38 -6.74
CA LYS A 726 -7.43 26.44 -7.85
C LYS A 726 -6.31 25.47 -7.56
#